data_de9482daff64fca2844006f56a3147d1
#
_entry.id   de9482daff64fca2844006f56a3147d1
#
_cell.length_a   1.000
_cell.length_b   1.000
_cell.length_c   1.000
_cell.angle_alpha   90.00
_cell.angle_beta   90.00
_cell.angle_gamma   90.00
#
_symmetry.space_group_name_H-M   'P 1'
#
loop_
_entity.id
_entity.type
_entity.pdbx_description
1 polymer ?
#
loop_
_entity_poly.entity_id
_entity_poly.type
_entity_poly.pdbx_seq_one_letter_code
_entity_poly.pdbx_strand_id
1 'polypeptide(L)'
;MNTKRTLVFLLALSLFMTTVVSAQKSDKLPPIKYQEVTLKNGLRVIMHEDHSTPIVAVNVWYHVGSKNEVAGRTGFAHLFEHMMFQGSKNYDNDYFTPLQEAGGTLNGSTNPDRTNYWEVVPSNFLELALFMEADRMGGLLEAMTMEKLNNQRDVVKNERRQNYDNQPYGTAGEKAVALLYPKEHPYHWTTIGSLDDLTAASMDDVKAFFRQYYVPNNASLVIAGDFDPKEAQKLVEKHFGSIAKGAAITRPNVPTPKLDKEIRVQYEDNVQLPRLYMSWHTVPRFDKDDAALNVLGLVLSAGRGSRLQSNLVYGKQIAQDASAFAPAQEIAGRFQITSTARPGKTLEEIEKELNAEIERIKKEPPTADEIARALNQIESSFIFSMQSVGGFGGKSDQLNSYATFVGKPDYFQTDLERFRRVTPADVSRVANTYLTDKRLVMSFVPRPKGKEMPKTNAAANQQASVSKKEKTKVDSTKLPKPTANPKFVQPNIEKTKLSNGLEVWLVKQSELPIVTMNMVFKTGTTADPRGLSGLAATTSALLDDGTKTRSAVDIANEVQSIGAQLSTLSDDDYSGVRMLTLTKHLDKALDIYADVIQNAEFPETEVETYRNRTLVSLKQRRDNANIVANIVYNRVLYGDAHPYGVTINEASAKAMKRDDLKKYYSTYYRPNNAVLIVVGDADLKTLTPKLEAKFKDWKPSEVSPMSLPDAPTRDKAMIYVVDKPGAAQSVITIGQIGVERNSPDYFPLQVMNSILGSSFTSRINMNLREDKGYTYGARSGFSFRHGAGPFSASAGVQTAVTKESVMEFLKELRGIRGEIPVTPAELEYNKQSLIRSLPRSFETVDQIAGQLANSVIYNLPETYFNDFAVRVNAVTLEDVNRVANKYLTPDKLAIVIVGDRKTIEPGLKQIEGLGSSIVYLDAEGNPIR
;
A
#
# COMPACT_ATOMS: atom_id res chain seq x y z
N MET A 1 -56.47 14.40 -56.89
CA MET A 1 -56.50 15.14 -55.66
C MET A 1 -55.97 14.24 -54.52
N ASN A 2 -54.70 13.74 -54.52
CA ASN A 2 -54.14 12.87 -53.46
C ASN A 2 -52.60 12.86 -53.42
N THR A 3 -51.91 13.73 -54.14
CA THR A 3 -50.43 13.75 -54.16
C THR A 3 -49.78 14.83 -53.25
N LYS A 4 -50.58 15.73 -52.66
CA LYS A 4 -50.08 16.78 -51.74
C LYS A 4 -50.13 16.43 -50.27
N ARG A 5 -50.85 15.36 -49.86
CA ARG A 5 -50.92 14.92 -48.47
C ARG A 5 -49.81 13.94 -48.08
N THR A 6 -49.26 13.22 -49.06
CA THR A 6 -48.16 12.25 -48.82
C THR A 6 -46.79 12.90 -48.65
N LEU A 7 -46.56 14.08 -49.25
CA LEU A 7 -45.29 14.83 -49.15
C LEU A 7 -45.14 15.58 -47.83
N VAL A 8 -46.28 15.99 -47.20
CA VAL A 8 -46.22 16.66 -45.88
C VAL A 8 -45.98 15.68 -44.74
N PHE A 9 -46.40 14.42 -44.87
CA PHE A 9 -46.16 13.37 -43.86
C PHE A 9 -44.72 12.85 -43.92
N LEU A 10 -44.08 12.84 -45.11
CA LEU A 10 -42.68 12.46 -45.23
C LEU A 10 -41.71 13.57 -44.80
N LEU A 11 -42.07 14.85 -44.91
CA LEU A 11 -41.30 15.97 -44.37
C LEU A 11 -41.46 16.13 -42.88
N ALA A 12 -42.61 15.74 -42.28
CA ALA A 12 -42.80 15.76 -40.84
C ALA A 12 -42.06 14.59 -40.15
N LEU A 13 -41.88 13.44 -40.81
CA LEU A 13 -41.10 12.31 -40.28
C LEU A 13 -39.58 12.50 -40.40
N SER A 14 -39.12 13.30 -41.37
CA SER A 14 -37.73 13.65 -41.52
C SER A 14 -37.26 14.78 -40.56
N LEU A 15 -38.18 15.61 -40.06
CA LEU A 15 -37.88 16.64 -39.04
C LEU A 15 -37.90 16.10 -37.59
N PHE A 16 -38.42 14.87 -37.34
CA PHE A 16 -38.43 14.26 -35.99
C PHE A 16 -37.24 13.31 -35.77
N MET A 17 -36.40 13.03 -36.77
CA MET A 17 -35.17 12.23 -36.63
C MET A 17 -33.88 13.06 -36.51
N THR A 18 -33.95 14.36 -36.34
CA THR A 18 -32.78 15.23 -36.27
C THR A 18 -32.58 15.92 -34.91
N THR A 19 -33.19 15.44 -33.82
CA THR A 19 -32.99 16.06 -32.50
C THR A 19 -32.83 15.02 -31.40
N VAL A 20 -31.96 14.07 -31.55
CA VAL A 20 -31.27 13.44 -30.41
C VAL A 20 -29.86 13.09 -30.88
N VAL A 21 -29.11 14.07 -31.35
CA VAL A 21 -27.69 14.08 -31.09
C VAL A 21 -27.52 14.84 -29.78
N SER A 22 -27.81 14.15 -28.69
CA SER A 22 -27.27 14.51 -27.42
C SER A 22 -25.75 14.63 -27.62
N ALA A 23 -25.23 15.82 -27.50
CA ALA A 23 -23.78 16.03 -27.44
C ALA A 23 -23.26 15.17 -26.32
N GLN A 24 -22.78 13.96 -26.62
CA GLN A 24 -21.88 13.23 -25.74
C GLN A 24 -20.73 14.20 -25.45
N LYS A 25 -20.72 14.78 -24.24
CA LYS A 25 -19.54 15.44 -23.71
C LYS A 25 -18.40 14.47 -23.95
N SER A 26 -17.37 14.92 -24.64
CA SER A 26 -16.23 14.11 -25.01
C SER A 26 -15.72 13.39 -23.75
N ASP A 27 -15.71 12.05 -23.76
CA ASP A 27 -15.15 11.17 -22.73
C ASP A 27 -13.59 11.25 -22.66
N LYS A 28 -13.05 12.44 -22.90
CA LYS A 28 -11.61 12.67 -22.81
C LYS A 28 -11.20 12.86 -21.36
N LEU A 29 -10.11 12.22 -20.98
CA LEU A 29 -9.44 12.49 -19.71
C LEU A 29 -9.11 13.97 -19.59
N PRO A 30 -9.10 14.56 -18.38
CA PRO A 30 -8.51 15.87 -18.18
C PRO A 30 -7.07 15.88 -18.71
N PRO A 31 -6.69 16.83 -19.60
CA PRO A 31 -5.34 16.84 -20.17
C PRO A 31 -4.32 17.20 -19.10
N ILE A 32 -3.25 16.42 -18.98
CA ILE A 32 -2.09 16.80 -18.18
C ILE A 32 -1.22 17.72 -19.06
N LYS A 33 -1.30 19.03 -18.80
CA LYS A 33 -0.47 20.02 -19.50
C LYS A 33 0.96 19.91 -18.98
N TYR A 34 1.94 19.90 -19.85
CA TYR A 34 3.35 19.88 -19.47
C TYR A 34 4.20 20.71 -20.42
N GLN A 35 5.39 21.10 -19.97
CA GLN A 35 6.46 21.64 -20.76
C GLN A 35 7.62 20.64 -20.75
N GLU A 36 8.37 20.55 -21.85
CA GLU A 36 9.49 19.64 -21.97
C GLU A 36 10.72 20.34 -22.50
N VAL A 37 11.87 20.07 -21.87
CA VAL A 37 13.18 20.57 -22.26
C VAL A 37 14.19 19.44 -22.20
N THR A 38 15.13 19.38 -23.14
CA THR A 38 16.27 18.48 -23.06
C THR A 38 17.54 19.29 -22.86
N LEU A 39 18.27 19.01 -21.76
CA LEU A 39 19.54 19.66 -21.48
C LEU A 39 20.65 19.22 -22.45
N LYS A 40 21.74 19.99 -22.54
CA LYS A 40 22.88 19.68 -23.43
C LYS A 40 23.54 18.32 -23.13
N ASN A 41 23.47 17.87 -21.86
CA ASN A 41 23.98 16.54 -21.45
C ASN A 41 22.98 15.39 -21.74
N GLY A 42 21.84 15.68 -22.32
CA GLY A 42 20.84 14.69 -22.72
C GLY A 42 19.77 14.38 -21.67
N LEU A 43 19.80 15.02 -20.49
CA LEU A 43 18.73 14.86 -19.50
C LEU A 43 17.43 15.43 -20.05
N ARG A 44 16.40 14.61 -20.08
CA ARG A 44 15.04 14.99 -20.45
C ARG A 44 14.30 15.52 -19.23
N VAL A 45 13.75 16.73 -19.30
CA VAL A 45 13.06 17.40 -18.18
C VAL A 45 11.63 17.69 -18.59
N ILE A 46 10.68 17.23 -17.80
CA ILE A 46 9.23 17.37 -17.99
C ILE A 46 8.66 18.11 -16.80
N MET A 47 7.90 19.19 -17.04
CA MET A 47 7.38 20.08 -16.00
C MET A 47 5.87 20.18 -16.11
N HIS A 48 5.14 19.85 -15.05
CA HIS A 48 3.68 19.93 -14.93
C HIS A 48 3.28 20.81 -13.74
N GLU A 49 2.70 21.99 -14.03
CA GLU A 49 2.18 22.91 -13.00
C GLU A 49 0.85 22.42 -12.43
N ASP A 50 0.76 22.41 -11.11
CA ASP A 50 -0.45 22.10 -10.36
C ASP A 50 -0.41 22.85 -9.01
N HIS A 51 -1.20 23.93 -8.90
CA HIS A 51 -1.23 24.80 -7.71
C HIS A 51 -2.33 24.43 -6.71
N SER A 52 -2.89 23.22 -6.79
CA SER A 52 -3.98 22.77 -5.92
C SER A 52 -3.56 22.62 -4.46
N THR A 53 -2.31 22.23 -4.26
CA THR A 53 -1.70 22.05 -2.94
C THR A 53 -0.26 22.60 -2.99
N PRO A 54 0.25 23.28 -1.94
CA PRO A 54 1.58 23.91 -1.97
C PRO A 54 2.69 22.86 -1.78
N ILE A 55 2.72 21.86 -2.64
CA ILE A 55 3.72 20.77 -2.69
C ILE A 55 4.25 20.60 -4.10
N VAL A 56 5.45 20.08 -4.21
CA VAL A 56 6.08 19.75 -5.48
C VAL A 56 6.71 18.36 -5.42
N ALA A 57 6.49 17.57 -6.48
CA ALA A 57 7.15 16.30 -6.70
C ALA A 57 8.34 16.46 -7.63
N VAL A 58 9.47 15.89 -7.28
CA VAL A 58 10.63 15.67 -8.13
C VAL A 58 10.77 14.17 -8.32
N ASN A 59 10.78 13.69 -9.56
CA ASN A 59 10.79 12.25 -9.87
C ASN A 59 11.80 11.98 -10.98
N VAL A 60 12.82 11.19 -10.67
CA VAL A 60 13.87 10.82 -11.62
C VAL A 60 13.75 9.33 -11.96
N TRP A 61 13.65 9.01 -13.24
CA TRP A 61 13.69 7.66 -13.75
C TRP A 61 15.00 7.40 -14.50
N TYR A 62 15.68 6.34 -14.14
CA TYR A 62 16.77 5.78 -14.92
C TYR A 62 16.26 4.55 -15.67
N HIS A 63 16.48 4.52 -16.99
CA HIS A 63 16.06 3.40 -17.82
C HIS A 63 17.03 2.22 -17.68
N VAL A 64 17.13 1.71 -16.46
CA VAL A 64 17.95 0.58 -16.04
C VAL A 64 17.24 -0.19 -14.94
N GLY A 65 17.21 -1.51 -15.04
CA GLY A 65 16.65 -2.40 -14.04
C GLY A 65 17.39 -3.74 -14.03
N SER A 66 16.82 -4.76 -13.39
CA SER A 66 17.46 -6.05 -13.29
C SER A 66 17.72 -6.77 -14.62
N LYS A 67 17.01 -6.38 -15.71
CA LYS A 67 17.31 -6.88 -17.07
C LYS A 67 18.69 -6.48 -17.60
N ASN A 68 19.30 -5.45 -17.02
CA ASN A 68 20.60 -4.96 -17.41
C ASN A 68 21.76 -5.60 -16.61
N GLU A 69 21.42 -6.49 -15.70
CA GLU A 69 22.38 -7.30 -14.93
C GLU A 69 22.89 -8.48 -15.76
N VAL A 70 23.92 -9.14 -15.25
CA VAL A 70 24.47 -10.35 -15.83
C VAL A 70 24.37 -11.52 -14.86
N ALA A 71 24.29 -12.74 -15.37
CA ALA A 71 24.26 -13.95 -14.54
C ALA A 71 25.45 -13.99 -13.57
N GLY A 72 25.19 -14.33 -12.30
CA GLY A 72 26.18 -14.29 -11.21
C GLY A 72 26.41 -12.88 -10.61
N ARG A 73 25.63 -11.90 -11.04
CA ARG A 73 25.63 -10.53 -10.54
C ARG A 73 24.19 -9.99 -10.47
N THR A 74 23.27 -10.83 -9.96
CA THR A 74 21.85 -10.48 -9.84
C THR A 74 21.57 -9.68 -8.56
N GLY A 75 20.58 -8.80 -8.61
CA GLY A 75 20.23 -7.89 -7.51
C GLY A 75 21.03 -6.59 -7.48
N PHE A 76 21.86 -6.34 -8.48
CA PHE A 76 22.73 -5.15 -8.54
C PHE A 76 21.94 -3.86 -8.74
N ALA A 77 20.94 -3.86 -9.63
CA ALA A 77 20.12 -2.68 -9.87
C ALA A 77 19.37 -2.25 -8.59
N HIS A 78 18.90 -3.23 -7.83
CA HIS A 78 18.21 -2.99 -6.56
C HIS A 78 19.20 -2.59 -5.44
N LEU A 79 20.33 -3.27 -5.31
CA LEU A 79 21.37 -2.85 -4.38
C LEU A 79 21.82 -1.41 -4.68
N PHE A 80 21.85 -1.05 -5.96
CA PHE A 80 22.18 0.30 -6.39
C PHE A 80 21.12 1.32 -5.98
N GLU A 81 19.84 0.97 -6.08
CA GLU A 81 18.77 1.80 -5.53
C GLU A 81 19.06 2.17 -4.08
N HIS A 82 19.42 1.19 -3.24
CA HIS A 82 19.76 1.41 -1.84
C HIS A 82 21.02 2.30 -1.67
N MET A 83 22.05 2.07 -2.48
CA MET A 83 23.28 2.85 -2.42
C MET A 83 23.06 4.34 -2.71
N MET A 84 22.07 4.66 -3.56
CA MET A 84 21.73 6.04 -3.92
C MET A 84 21.18 6.86 -2.74
N PHE A 85 20.83 6.23 -1.62
CA PHE A 85 20.41 6.90 -0.39
C PHE A 85 21.53 7.08 0.64
N GLN A 86 22.77 6.60 0.35
CA GLN A 86 23.86 6.54 1.33
C GLN A 86 24.81 7.75 1.31
N GLY A 87 24.39 8.85 0.70
CA GLY A 87 25.18 10.08 0.60
C GLY A 87 25.90 10.24 -0.72
N SER A 88 26.34 11.46 -0.99
CA SER A 88 26.97 11.89 -2.23
C SER A 88 28.03 12.95 -1.95
N LYS A 89 28.73 13.43 -2.97
CA LYS A 89 29.88 14.33 -2.87
C LYS A 89 29.70 15.54 -1.97
N ASN A 90 28.59 16.25 -2.14
CA ASN A 90 28.35 17.49 -1.42
C ASN A 90 27.50 17.28 -0.16
N TYR A 91 26.83 16.15 -0.05
CA TYR A 91 26.06 15.73 1.12
C TYR A 91 26.35 14.26 1.44
N ASP A 92 27.50 13.99 2.07
CA ASP A 92 27.92 12.63 2.43
C ASP A 92 27.30 12.18 3.77
N ASN A 93 25.98 12.09 3.80
CA ASN A 93 25.19 11.56 4.92
C ASN A 93 23.93 10.91 4.38
N ASP A 94 23.05 10.45 5.29
CA ASP A 94 21.76 9.89 4.97
C ASP A 94 20.91 10.86 4.14
N TYR A 95 20.47 10.41 2.97
CA TYR A 95 19.71 11.18 1.99
C TYR A 95 18.32 11.60 2.52
N PHE A 96 17.73 10.82 3.45
CA PHE A 96 16.42 11.11 4.01
C PHE A 96 16.41 12.34 4.92
N THR A 97 17.49 12.59 5.64
CA THR A 97 17.55 13.62 6.67
C THR A 97 17.11 15.00 6.18
N PRO A 98 17.67 15.63 5.14
CA PRO A 98 17.28 17.00 4.74
C PRO A 98 15.88 17.06 4.15
N LEU A 99 15.45 16.01 3.46
CA LEU A 99 14.13 15.96 2.82
C LEU A 99 13.01 15.69 3.84
N GLN A 100 13.26 14.88 4.87
CA GLN A 100 12.32 14.69 5.97
C GLN A 100 12.23 15.92 6.88
N GLU A 101 13.32 16.64 7.09
CA GLU A 101 13.31 17.95 7.77
C GLU A 101 12.45 18.98 7.02
N ALA A 102 12.48 18.92 5.69
CA ALA A 102 11.60 19.71 4.84
C ALA A 102 10.12 19.29 4.94
N GLY A 103 9.77 18.22 5.66
CA GLY A 103 8.42 17.65 5.73
C GLY A 103 8.10 16.78 4.51
N GLY A 104 9.10 16.45 3.71
CA GLY A 104 8.96 15.64 2.51
C GLY A 104 8.77 14.16 2.79
N THR A 105 8.27 13.47 1.79
CA THR A 105 8.29 12.01 1.67
C THR A 105 9.06 11.63 0.42
N LEU A 106 9.77 10.52 0.48
CA LEU A 106 10.61 10.07 -0.62
C LEU A 106 10.69 8.54 -0.63
N ASN A 107 10.95 8.00 -1.80
CA ASN A 107 11.19 6.57 -1.97
C ASN A 107 11.97 6.30 -3.27
N GLY A 108 12.42 5.06 -3.43
CA GLY A 108 12.92 4.50 -4.67
C GLY A 108 12.24 3.18 -4.98
N SER A 109 12.33 2.74 -6.21
CA SER A 109 11.98 1.37 -6.57
C SER A 109 12.73 0.90 -7.82
N THR A 110 12.99 -0.39 -7.85
CA THR A 110 13.59 -1.07 -8.99
C THR A 110 12.67 -2.18 -9.46
N ASN A 111 12.53 -2.29 -10.77
CA ASN A 111 11.88 -3.42 -11.41
C ASN A 111 12.80 -3.95 -12.54
N PRO A 112 12.41 -4.96 -13.32
CA PRO A 112 13.25 -5.43 -14.41
C PRO A 112 13.65 -4.37 -15.42
N ASP A 113 12.85 -3.32 -15.62
CA ASP A 113 13.00 -2.39 -16.74
C ASP A 113 13.51 -1.00 -16.37
N ARG A 114 13.30 -0.56 -15.12
CA ARG A 114 13.68 0.79 -14.66
C ARG A 114 14.01 0.82 -13.18
N THR A 115 14.77 1.87 -12.77
CA THR A 115 14.95 2.30 -11.38
C THR A 115 14.50 3.74 -11.27
N ASN A 116 13.67 4.06 -10.27
CA ASN A 116 13.22 5.43 -10.05
C ASN A 116 13.41 5.88 -8.61
N TYR A 117 13.47 7.20 -8.47
CA TYR A 117 13.48 7.90 -7.19
C TYR A 117 12.50 9.04 -7.28
N TRP A 118 11.83 9.30 -6.17
CA TRP A 118 10.92 10.43 -6.09
C TRP A 118 10.88 11.00 -4.68
N GLU A 119 10.72 12.28 -4.59
CA GLU A 119 10.37 13.01 -3.38
C GLU A 119 9.21 13.95 -3.64
N VAL A 120 8.38 14.15 -2.61
CA VAL A 120 7.34 15.17 -2.57
C VAL A 120 7.64 16.04 -1.37
N VAL A 121 7.89 17.32 -1.62
CA VAL A 121 8.26 18.32 -0.61
C VAL A 121 7.33 19.53 -0.69
N PRO A 122 7.23 20.38 0.36
CA PRO A 122 6.61 21.68 0.21
C PRO A 122 7.27 22.49 -0.91
N SER A 123 6.48 23.28 -1.64
CA SER A 123 6.92 23.96 -2.87
C SER A 123 8.17 24.85 -2.70
N ASN A 124 8.37 25.42 -1.52
CA ASN A 124 9.56 26.23 -1.17
C ASN A 124 10.85 25.41 -0.99
N PHE A 125 10.79 24.07 -1.05
CA PHE A 125 11.94 23.16 -0.99
C PHE A 125 12.29 22.54 -2.35
N LEU A 126 11.70 23.02 -3.45
CA LEU A 126 12.01 22.50 -4.80
C LEU A 126 13.53 22.51 -5.08
N GLU A 127 14.22 23.58 -4.76
CA GLU A 127 15.67 23.65 -5.02
C GLU A 127 16.45 22.62 -4.22
N LEU A 128 16.07 22.35 -2.97
CA LEU A 128 16.68 21.29 -2.16
C LEU A 128 16.51 19.91 -2.82
N ALA A 129 15.31 19.58 -3.26
CA ALA A 129 15.04 18.30 -3.93
C ALA A 129 15.87 18.16 -5.23
N LEU A 130 15.90 19.19 -6.07
CA LEU A 130 16.72 19.20 -7.29
C LEU A 130 18.22 19.10 -7.02
N PHE A 131 18.69 19.77 -5.98
CA PHE A 131 20.09 19.68 -5.54
C PHE A 131 20.45 18.26 -5.11
N MET A 132 19.61 17.64 -4.27
CA MET A 132 19.84 16.28 -3.76
C MET A 132 19.87 15.24 -4.91
N GLU A 133 18.94 15.35 -5.86
CA GLU A 133 18.91 14.49 -7.05
C GLU A 133 20.13 14.67 -7.94
N ALA A 134 20.53 15.91 -8.18
CA ALA A 134 21.68 16.22 -9.01
C ALA A 134 22.99 15.76 -8.35
N ASP A 135 23.13 15.95 -7.02
CA ASP A 135 24.32 15.55 -6.29
C ASP A 135 24.51 14.03 -6.28
N ARG A 136 23.44 13.24 -6.11
CA ARG A 136 23.56 11.78 -6.21
C ARG A 136 23.79 11.30 -7.65
N MET A 137 23.19 11.96 -8.67
CA MET A 137 23.43 11.60 -10.07
C MET A 137 24.90 11.87 -10.48
N GLY A 138 25.46 13.01 -10.06
CA GLY A 138 26.79 13.42 -10.46
C GLY A 138 27.93 13.01 -9.52
N GLY A 139 27.62 12.83 -8.21
CA GLY A 139 28.63 12.75 -7.16
C GLY A 139 28.61 11.51 -6.25
N LEU A 140 27.72 10.53 -6.51
CA LEU A 140 27.59 9.35 -5.65
C LEU A 140 28.91 8.58 -5.47
N LEU A 141 29.63 8.35 -6.56
CA LEU A 141 30.85 7.52 -6.54
C LEU A 141 31.96 8.08 -5.67
N GLU A 142 32.02 9.39 -5.43
CA GLU A 142 33.01 10.05 -4.59
C GLU A 142 32.77 9.77 -3.10
N ALA A 143 31.51 9.52 -2.70
CA ALA A 143 31.13 9.21 -1.33
C ALA A 143 30.97 7.70 -1.05
N MET A 144 31.17 6.85 -2.05
CA MET A 144 30.96 5.41 -1.92
C MET A 144 32.12 4.72 -1.22
N THR A 145 31.84 3.98 -0.14
CA THR A 145 32.83 3.20 0.63
C THR A 145 32.42 1.73 0.74
N MET A 146 33.41 0.86 1.03
CA MET A 146 33.14 -0.57 1.28
C MET A 146 32.20 -0.77 2.49
N GLU A 147 32.28 0.09 3.47
CA GLU A 147 31.42 0.05 4.65
C GLU A 147 29.96 0.26 4.28
N LYS A 148 29.64 1.33 3.53
CA LYS A 148 28.29 1.60 3.01
C LYS A 148 27.78 0.45 2.15
N LEU A 149 28.62 -0.09 1.26
CA LEU A 149 28.28 -1.21 0.42
C LEU A 149 27.94 -2.46 1.24
N ASN A 150 28.76 -2.81 2.24
CA ASN A 150 28.51 -3.97 3.09
C ASN A 150 27.23 -3.81 3.93
N ASN A 151 27.01 -2.61 4.48
CA ASN A 151 25.78 -2.31 5.21
C ASN A 151 24.56 -2.50 4.31
N GLN A 152 24.54 -1.91 3.11
CA GLN A 152 23.39 -2.03 2.22
C GLN A 152 23.19 -3.44 1.66
N ARG A 153 24.24 -4.23 1.47
CA ARG A 153 24.11 -5.67 1.19
C ARG A 153 23.33 -6.39 2.29
N ASP A 154 23.64 -6.11 3.56
CA ASP A 154 22.97 -6.75 4.69
C ASP A 154 21.50 -6.29 4.78
N VAL A 155 21.22 -5.00 4.51
CA VAL A 155 19.84 -4.47 4.41
C VAL A 155 19.06 -5.17 3.31
N VAL A 156 19.58 -5.27 2.08
CA VAL A 156 18.92 -5.96 0.95
C VAL A 156 18.72 -7.46 1.23
N LYS A 157 19.70 -8.12 1.87
CA LYS A 157 19.54 -9.51 2.31
C LYS A 157 18.42 -9.66 3.36
N ASN A 158 18.27 -8.70 4.25
CA ASN A 158 17.18 -8.69 5.24
C ASN A 158 15.84 -8.43 4.58
N GLU A 159 15.80 -7.57 3.59
CA GLU A 159 14.61 -7.35 2.78
C GLU A 159 14.18 -8.63 2.06
N ARG A 160 15.13 -9.35 1.42
CA ARG A 160 14.83 -10.65 0.82
C ARG A 160 14.24 -11.63 1.83
N ARG A 161 14.85 -11.72 3.02
CA ARG A 161 14.32 -12.59 4.09
C ARG A 161 12.91 -12.19 4.48
N GLN A 162 12.66 -10.90 4.64
CA GLN A 162 11.36 -10.36 5.06
C GLN A 162 10.27 -10.53 4.00
N ASN A 163 10.57 -10.25 2.74
CA ASN A 163 9.59 -10.15 1.67
C ASN A 163 9.43 -11.44 0.84
N TYR A 164 10.42 -12.36 0.92
CA TYR A 164 10.42 -13.61 0.18
C TYR A 164 10.50 -14.83 1.12
N ASP A 165 11.61 -14.99 1.83
CA ASP A 165 11.90 -16.24 2.54
C ASP A 165 10.97 -16.46 3.75
N ASN A 166 10.50 -15.39 4.40
CA ASN A 166 9.62 -15.42 5.57
C ASN A 166 8.12 -15.25 5.23
N GLN A 167 7.78 -15.14 3.94
CA GLN A 167 6.40 -14.99 3.49
C GLN A 167 5.82 -16.30 2.96
N PRO A 168 4.54 -16.61 3.23
CA PRO A 168 3.86 -17.72 2.59
C PRO A 168 3.93 -17.60 1.06
N TYR A 169 4.36 -18.64 0.38
CA TYR A 169 4.55 -18.70 -1.09
C TYR A 169 5.53 -17.65 -1.65
N GLY A 170 6.34 -17.02 -0.82
CA GLY A 170 7.14 -15.84 -1.17
C GLY A 170 8.17 -16.08 -2.28
N THR A 171 8.64 -17.32 -2.46
CA THR A 171 9.60 -17.70 -3.52
C THR A 171 8.94 -18.07 -4.86
N ALA A 172 7.60 -18.03 -4.96
CA ALA A 172 6.90 -18.47 -6.18
C ALA A 172 7.29 -17.64 -7.41
N GLY A 173 7.42 -16.31 -7.27
CA GLY A 173 7.81 -15.43 -8.37
C GLY A 173 9.20 -15.76 -8.92
N GLU A 174 10.18 -15.98 -8.05
CA GLU A 174 11.56 -16.35 -8.41
C GLU A 174 11.60 -17.69 -9.15
N LYS A 175 10.91 -18.69 -8.63
CA LYS A 175 10.81 -20.00 -9.27
C LYS A 175 10.12 -19.92 -10.62
N ALA A 176 9.07 -19.08 -10.74
CA ALA A 176 8.34 -18.90 -11.99
C ALA A 176 9.23 -18.32 -13.10
N VAL A 177 9.96 -17.23 -12.81
CA VAL A 177 10.80 -16.60 -13.84
C VAL A 177 11.98 -17.49 -14.24
N ALA A 178 12.56 -18.23 -13.30
CA ALA A 178 13.63 -19.18 -13.58
C ALA A 178 13.19 -20.38 -14.48
N LEU A 179 11.91 -20.74 -14.46
CA LEU A 179 11.35 -21.81 -15.30
C LEU A 179 10.80 -21.29 -16.63
N LEU A 180 10.29 -20.07 -16.66
CA LEU A 180 9.71 -19.46 -17.85
C LEU A 180 10.77 -18.93 -18.82
N TYR A 181 11.84 -18.33 -18.29
CA TYR A 181 12.85 -17.67 -19.11
C TYR A 181 14.14 -18.49 -19.19
N PRO A 182 14.76 -18.65 -20.36
CA PRO A 182 16.09 -19.25 -20.49
C PRO A 182 17.13 -18.49 -19.64
N LYS A 183 18.24 -19.17 -19.25
CA LYS A 183 19.26 -18.60 -18.38
C LYS A 183 19.90 -17.32 -18.93
N GLU A 184 19.94 -17.20 -20.25
CA GLU A 184 20.50 -16.06 -20.96
C GLU A 184 19.51 -14.92 -21.15
N HIS A 185 18.23 -15.14 -20.81
CA HIS A 185 17.21 -14.12 -20.96
C HIS A 185 17.25 -13.12 -19.81
N PRO A 186 17.19 -11.80 -20.07
CA PRO A 186 17.27 -10.75 -19.03
C PRO A 186 16.21 -10.82 -17.92
N TYR A 187 15.12 -11.55 -18.13
CA TYR A 187 14.08 -11.78 -17.11
C TYR A 187 14.18 -13.14 -16.42
N HIS A 188 15.31 -13.84 -16.50
CA HIS A 188 15.48 -15.14 -15.84
C HIS A 188 15.55 -15.03 -14.31
N TRP A 189 15.95 -13.90 -13.78
CA TRP A 189 16.08 -13.64 -12.34
C TRP A 189 15.16 -12.52 -11.87
N THR A 190 14.92 -12.46 -10.57
CA THR A 190 14.13 -11.40 -9.92
C THR A 190 15.00 -10.22 -9.52
N THR A 191 14.39 -9.06 -9.38
CA THR A 191 15.05 -7.80 -9.02
C THR A 191 15.78 -7.86 -7.68
N ILE A 192 15.27 -8.63 -6.70
CA ILE A 192 15.93 -8.78 -5.40
C ILE A 192 17.27 -9.53 -5.49
N GLY A 193 17.49 -10.33 -6.53
CA GLY A 193 18.70 -11.10 -6.73
C GLY A 193 18.88 -12.28 -5.76
N SER A 194 20.00 -13.00 -5.92
CA SER A 194 20.36 -14.08 -5.01
C SER A 194 21.23 -13.58 -3.85
N LEU A 195 21.17 -14.26 -2.69
CA LEU A 195 22.04 -13.95 -1.54
C LEU A 195 23.54 -14.12 -1.88
N ASP A 196 23.85 -15.09 -2.73
CA ASP A 196 25.24 -15.38 -3.13
C ASP A 196 25.78 -14.28 -4.06
N ASP A 197 24.98 -13.85 -5.05
CA ASP A 197 25.36 -12.78 -5.97
C ASP A 197 25.55 -11.43 -5.25
N LEU A 198 24.64 -11.11 -4.33
CA LEU A 198 24.75 -9.92 -3.49
C LEU A 198 26.02 -9.95 -2.64
N THR A 199 26.41 -11.13 -2.13
CA THR A 199 27.64 -11.30 -1.36
C THR A 199 28.87 -11.15 -2.24
N ALA A 200 28.84 -11.64 -3.47
CA ALA A 200 29.95 -11.59 -4.44
C ALA A 200 30.16 -10.21 -5.08
N ALA A 201 29.20 -9.26 -4.94
CA ALA A 201 29.28 -7.93 -5.53
C ALA A 201 30.56 -7.19 -5.10
N SER A 202 31.41 -6.78 -6.02
CA SER A 202 32.60 -5.97 -5.73
C SER A 202 32.31 -4.47 -5.86
N MET A 203 33.16 -3.64 -5.26
CA MET A 203 33.08 -2.18 -5.42
C MET A 203 33.28 -1.77 -6.89
N ASP A 204 34.10 -2.48 -7.62
CA ASP A 204 34.39 -2.17 -9.03
C ASP A 204 33.16 -2.51 -9.91
N ASP A 205 32.49 -3.64 -9.65
CA ASP A 205 31.24 -3.98 -10.33
C ASP A 205 30.18 -2.90 -10.11
N VAL A 206 30.02 -2.46 -8.86
CA VAL A 206 29.08 -1.41 -8.47
C VAL A 206 29.43 -0.08 -9.17
N LYS A 207 30.69 0.35 -9.17
CA LYS A 207 31.13 1.57 -9.86
C LYS A 207 30.96 1.48 -11.38
N ALA A 208 31.20 0.32 -11.98
CA ALA A 208 31.03 0.11 -13.41
C ALA A 208 29.54 0.23 -13.81
N PHE A 209 28.64 -0.39 -13.04
CA PHE A 209 27.20 -0.33 -13.28
C PHE A 209 26.67 1.10 -13.20
N PHE A 210 27.12 1.89 -12.21
CA PHE A 210 26.76 3.30 -12.11
C PHE A 210 27.19 4.11 -13.32
N ARG A 211 28.50 4.07 -13.66
CA ARG A 211 29.04 4.84 -14.77
C ARG A 211 28.35 4.54 -16.10
N GLN A 212 27.85 3.32 -16.24
CA GLN A 212 27.17 2.90 -17.46
C GLN A 212 25.73 3.38 -17.53
N TYR A 213 24.99 3.33 -16.43
CA TYR A 213 23.53 3.45 -16.47
C TYR A 213 22.97 4.69 -15.77
N TYR A 214 23.64 5.22 -14.72
CA TYR A 214 23.13 6.35 -13.93
C TYR A 214 23.68 7.68 -14.45
N VAL A 215 23.29 8.00 -15.66
CA VAL A 215 23.80 9.15 -16.43
C VAL A 215 22.66 9.97 -17.00
N PRO A 216 22.84 11.30 -17.21
CA PRO A 216 21.77 12.20 -17.65
C PRO A 216 21.02 11.74 -18.91
N ASN A 217 21.74 11.26 -19.91
CA ASN A 217 21.14 10.80 -21.17
C ASN A 217 20.46 9.42 -21.09
N ASN A 218 20.43 8.80 -19.93
CA ASN A 218 19.66 7.59 -19.61
C ASN A 218 18.56 7.88 -18.58
N ALA A 219 18.37 9.15 -18.24
CA ALA A 219 17.42 9.58 -17.22
C ALA A 219 16.36 10.52 -17.79
N SER A 220 15.18 10.53 -17.16
CA SER A 220 14.17 11.57 -17.31
C SER A 220 13.77 12.11 -15.94
N LEU A 221 13.68 13.43 -15.83
CA LEU A 221 13.27 14.17 -14.65
C LEU A 221 11.90 14.75 -14.86
N VAL A 222 10.94 14.44 -13.98
CA VAL A 222 9.64 15.11 -13.94
C VAL A 222 9.54 15.96 -12.68
N ILE A 223 9.14 17.21 -12.86
CA ILE A 223 8.74 18.13 -11.80
C ILE A 223 7.24 18.35 -11.92
N ALA A 224 6.47 18.07 -10.87
CA ALA A 224 5.03 18.24 -10.90
C ALA A 224 4.53 18.87 -9.59
N GLY A 225 3.62 19.85 -9.67
CA GLY A 225 3.04 20.51 -8.51
C GLY A 225 3.15 22.03 -8.55
N ASP A 226 3.29 22.64 -7.38
CA ASP A 226 3.25 24.09 -7.19
C ASP A 226 4.63 24.74 -7.39
N PHE A 227 4.91 25.21 -8.61
CA PHE A 227 6.16 25.89 -8.95
C PHE A 227 5.98 26.78 -10.20
N ASP A 228 6.93 27.71 -10.42
CA ASP A 228 7.07 28.45 -11.68
C ASP A 228 8.00 27.69 -12.62
N PRO A 229 7.57 27.31 -13.85
CA PRO A 229 8.37 26.51 -14.79
C PRO A 229 9.67 27.19 -15.21
N LYS A 230 9.69 28.52 -15.34
CA LYS A 230 10.91 29.25 -15.73
C LYS A 230 11.97 29.22 -14.63
N GLU A 231 11.54 29.36 -13.39
CA GLU A 231 12.46 29.26 -12.24
C GLU A 231 12.91 27.80 -12.06
N ALA A 232 12.00 26.82 -12.17
CA ALA A 232 12.37 25.41 -12.13
C ALA A 232 13.39 25.04 -13.21
N GLN A 233 13.21 25.54 -14.46
CA GLN A 233 14.18 25.31 -15.54
C GLN A 233 15.56 25.89 -15.21
N LYS A 234 15.64 27.09 -14.61
CA LYS A 234 16.93 27.68 -14.18
C LYS A 234 17.59 26.83 -13.09
N LEU A 235 16.81 26.34 -12.14
CA LEU A 235 17.33 25.46 -11.07
C LEU A 235 17.84 24.13 -11.63
N VAL A 236 17.10 23.54 -12.55
CA VAL A 236 17.54 22.31 -13.26
C VAL A 236 18.85 22.56 -14.02
N GLU A 237 18.95 23.62 -14.80
CA GLU A 237 20.18 23.99 -15.52
C GLU A 237 21.35 24.21 -14.55
N LYS A 238 21.10 24.89 -13.42
CA LYS A 238 22.11 25.16 -12.38
C LYS A 238 22.66 23.86 -11.77
N HIS A 239 21.80 22.90 -11.43
CA HIS A 239 22.24 21.71 -10.68
C HIS A 239 22.62 20.55 -11.59
N PHE A 240 21.91 20.32 -12.70
CA PHE A 240 22.12 19.18 -13.59
C PHE A 240 22.97 19.50 -14.82
N GLY A 241 23.04 20.79 -15.23
CA GLY A 241 23.67 21.17 -16.49
C GLY A 241 25.14 20.82 -16.63
N SER A 242 25.88 20.75 -15.52
CA SER A 242 27.31 20.41 -15.49
C SER A 242 27.61 18.91 -15.41
N ILE A 243 26.59 18.06 -15.15
CA ILE A 243 26.78 16.61 -15.07
C ILE A 243 27.12 16.08 -16.45
N ALA A 244 28.19 15.30 -16.55
CA ALA A 244 28.67 14.79 -17.82
C ALA A 244 27.67 13.81 -18.47
N LYS A 245 27.53 13.93 -19.80
CA LYS A 245 26.78 12.95 -20.60
C LYS A 245 27.50 11.60 -20.59
N GLY A 246 26.75 10.51 -20.39
CA GLY A 246 27.25 9.15 -20.46
C GLY A 246 27.39 8.63 -21.89
N ALA A 247 28.00 7.45 -22.00
CA ALA A 247 28.05 6.71 -23.27
C ALA A 247 26.64 6.29 -23.75
N ALA A 248 26.53 5.96 -25.04
CA ALA A 248 25.30 5.36 -25.56
C ALA A 248 25.09 3.97 -24.99
N ILE A 249 23.85 3.68 -24.59
CA ILE A 249 23.48 2.41 -23.98
C ILE A 249 22.83 1.49 -25.01
N THR A 250 23.37 0.29 -25.17
CA THR A 250 22.76 -0.74 -25.98
C THR A 250 21.65 -1.44 -25.16
N ARG A 251 20.44 -1.41 -25.68
CA ARG A 251 19.27 -2.06 -25.04
C ARG A 251 19.23 -3.55 -25.39
N PRO A 252 18.89 -4.44 -24.46
CA PRO A 252 18.63 -5.83 -24.81
C PRO A 252 17.50 -5.94 -25.84
N ASN A 253 17.76 -6.62 -26.93
CA ASN A 253 16.78 -6.91 -27.97
C ASN A 253 16.68 -8.44 -28.12
N VAL A 254 15.86 -9.03 -27.28
CA VAL A 254 15.65 -10.49 -27.23
C VAL A 254 14.18 -10.80 -27.51
N PRO A 255 13.89 -11.84 -28.30
CA PRO A 255 12.51 -12.22 -28.57
C PRO A 255 11.83 -12.74 -27.29
N THR A 256 10.52 -12.55 -27.20
CA THR A 256 9.73 -13.22 -26.16
C THR A 256 9.90 -14.72 -26.27
N PRO A 257 10.36 -15.43 -25.22
CA PRO A 257 10.54 -16.87 -25.28
C PRO A 257 9.20 -17.59 -25.43
N LYS A 258 9.27 -18.84 -25.90
CA LYS A 258 8.08 -19.72 -26.03
C LYS A 258 8.38 -21.04 -25.35
N LEU A 259 7.38 -21.55 -24.65
CA LEU A 259 7.45 -22.92 -24.14
C LEU A 259 7.07 -23.91 -25.28
N ASP A 260 7.83 -25.00 -25.42
CA ASP A 260 7.53 -26.05 -26.38
C ASP A 260 6.48 -27.03 -25.87
N LYS A 261 6.36 -27.18 -24.56
CA LYS A 261 5.45 -28.06 -23.84
C LYS A 261 5.07 -27.50 -22.47
N GLU A 262 4.11 -28.13 -21.83
CA GLU A 262 3.81 -27.86 -20.42
C GLU A 262 5.02 -28.18 -19.53
N ILE A 263 5.36 -27.25 -18.60
CA ILE A 263 6.28 -27.46 -17.49
C ILE A 263 5.45 -27.62 -16.24
N ARG A 264 5.60 -28.78 -15.55
CA ARG A 264 4.85 -29.04 -14.31
C ARG A 264 5.81 -29.34 -13.17
N VAL A 265 5.69 -28.57 -12.09
CA VAL A 265 6.56 -28.70 -10.90
C VAL A 265 5.75 -28.53 -9.62
N GLN A 266 6.24 -29.16 -8.55
CA GLN A 266 5.66 -29.04 -7.23
C GLN A 266 6.74 -28.67 -6.22
N TYR A 267 6.40 -27.75 -5.34
CA TYR A 267 7.24 -27.31 -4.22
C TYR A 267 6.50 -27.49 -2.89
N GLU A 268 7.26 -27.84 -1.86
CA GLU A 268 6.78 -27.82 -0.48
C GLU A 268 7.10 -26.46 0.15
N ASP A 269 6.13 -25.91 0.88
CA ASP A 269 6.30 -24.64 1.59
C ASP A 269 5.69 -24.73 3.00
N ASN A 270 6.09 -23.78 3.85
CA ASN A 270 5.58 -23.69 5.22
C ASN A 270 4.26 -22.93 5.27
N VAL A 271 3.24 -23.52 4.67
CA VAL A 271 1.90 -22.96 4.47
C VAL A 271 0.84 -23.96 4.92
N GLN A 272 -0.37 -23.47 5.22
CA GLN A 272 -1.50 -24.33 5.62
C GLN A 272 -2.29 -24.85 4.42
N LEU A 273 -2.30 -24.15 3.30
CA LEU A 273 -3.13 -24.45 2.13
C LEU A 273 -2.28 -24.62 0.87
N PRO A 274 -2.66 -25.53 -0.01
CA PRO A 274 -1.99 -25.64 -1.29
C PRO A 274 -2.45 -24.54 -2.25
N ARG A 275 -1.52 -24.07 -3.12
CA ARG A 275 -1.75 -23.01 -4.11
C ARG A 275 -1.22 -23.43 -5.47
N LEU A 276 -2.00 -23.11 -6.50
CA LEU A 276 -1.68 -23.35 -7.90
C LEU A 276 -1.35 -22.04 -8.60
N TYR A 277 -0.31 -22.06 -9.42
CA TYR A 277 0.07 -21.01 -10.36
C TYR A 277 0.10 -21.59 -11.77
N MET A 278 -0.59 -20.93 -12.70
CA MET A 278 -0.55 -21.24 -14.12
C MET A 278 -0.04 -20.01 -14.86
N SER A 279 0.99 -20.15 -15.69
CA SER A 279 1.61 -18.99 -16.36
C SER A 279 1.93 -19.28 -17.82
N TRP A 280 1.72 -18.26 -18.66
CA TRP A 280 1.98 -18.29 -20.11
C TRP A 280 2.81 -17.07 -20.50
N HIS A 281 3.68 -17.19 -21.48
CA HIS A 281 4.31 -16.03 -22.11
C HIS A 281 3.30 -15.23 -22.92
N THR A 282 3.43 -13.91 -22.86
CA THR A 282 2.64 -12.97 -23.64
C THR A 282 3.53 -11.88 -24.24
N VAL A 283 2.91 -10.86 -24.83
CA VAL A 283 3.55 -9.74 -25.51
C VAL A 283 4.20 -8.73 -24.57
N PRO A 284 5.15 -7.93 -25.06
CA PRO A 284 5.64 -6.76 -24.35
C PRO A 284 4.54 -5.74 -24.05
N ARG A 285 4.84 -4.86 -23.09
CA ARG A 285 3.99 -3.70 -22.74
C ARG A 285 3.75 -2.80 -23.96
N PHE A 286 2.56 -2.28 -24.08
CA PHE A 286 2.10 -1.44 -25.20
C PHE A 286 2.01 -2.14 -26.58
N ASP A 287 2.26 -3.45 -26.64
CA ASP A 287 1.92 -4.23 -27.85
C ASP A 287 0.42 -4.15 -28.14
N LYS A 288 0.03 -4.47 -29.39
CA LYS A 288 -1.36 -4.46 -29.83
C LYS A 288 -2.30 -5.37 -29.03
N ASP A 289 -1.77 -6.47 -28.46
CA ASP A 289 -2.54 -7.44 -27.69
C ASP A 289 -2.50 -7.20 -26.17
N ASP A 290 -1.63 -6.32 -25.70
CA ASP A 290 -1.45 -6.01 -24.28
C ASP A 290 -2.77 -5.53 -23.62
N ALA A 291 -3.48 -4.58 -24.25
CA ALA A 291 -4.75 -4.09 -23.71
C ALA A 291 -5.82 -5.20 -23.61
N ALA A 292 -5.94 -6.04 -24.64
CA ALA A 292 -6.90 -7.15 -24.63
C ALA A 292 -6.58 -8.22 -23.58
N LEU A 293 -5.30 -8.49 -23.32
CA LEU A 293 -4.84 -9.39 -22.25
C LEU A 293 -5.15 -8.84 -20.85
N ASN A 294 -4.99 -7.55 -20.64
CA ASN A 294 -5.39 -6.91 -19.37
C ASN A 294 -6.91 -6.99 -19.15
N VAL A 295 -7.71 -6.69 -20.19
CA VAL A 295 -9.17 -6.84 -20.13
C VAL A 295 -9.58 -8.30 -19.88
N LEU A 296 -8.90 -9.28 -20.48
CA LEU A 296 -9.10 -10.71 -20.21
C LEU A 296 -8.89 -11.02 -18.71
N GLY A 297 -7.82 -10.48 -18.09
CA GLY A 297 -7.56 -10.66 -16.66
C GLY A 297 -8.69 -10.13 -15.78
N LEU A 298 -9.21 -8.94 -16.10
CA LEU A 298 -10.34 -8.33 -15.38
C LEU A 298 -11.64 -9.13 -15.56
N VAL A 299 -11.98 -9.55 -16.77
CA VAL A 299 -13.18 -10.38 -17.03
C VAL A 299 -13.10 -11.70 -16.26
N LEU A 300 -11.92 -12.30 -16.16
CA LEU A 300 -11.72 -13.55 -15.45
C LEU A 300 -11.81 -13.39 -13.92
N SER A 301 -11.26 -12.32 -13.35
CA SER A 301 -11.04 -12.31 -11.91
C SER A 301 -11.39 -11.02 -11.16
N ALA A 302 -11.79 -9.93 -11.82
CA ALA A 302 -12.08 -8.68 -11.15
C ALA A 302 -13.48 -8.68 -10.52
N GLY A 303 -13.52 -8.70 -9.18
CA GLY A 303 -14.73 -8.63 -8.38
C GLY A 303 -15.58 -9.91 -8.38
N ARG A 304 -16.59 -9.90 -7.53
CA ARG A 304 -17.41 -11.08 -7.20
C ARG A 304 -18.13 -11.67 -8.41
N GLY A 305 -18.59 -10.83 -9.35
CA GLY A 305 -19.30 -11.26 -10.56
C GLY A 305 -18.38 -11.77 -11.69
N SER A 306 -17.06 -11.74 -11.54
CA SER A 306 -16.11 -12.24 -12.53
C SER A 306 -16.14 -13.76 -12.61
N ARG A 307 -15.71 -14.32 -13.75
CA ARG A 307 -15.90 -15.74 -14.08
C ARG A 307 -15.25 -16.68 -13.07
N LEU A 308 -14.00 -16.44 -12.67
CA LEU A 308 -13.29 -17.30 -11.71
C LEU A 308 -13.83 -17.14 -10.29
N GLN A 309 -14.10 -15.89 -9.87
CA GLN A 309 -14.60 -15.64 -8.52
C GLN A 309 -15.99 -16.27 -8.34
N SER A 310 -16.91 -16.00 -9.26
CA SER A 310 -18.27 -16.53 -9.19
C SER A 310 -18.34 -18.06 -9.24
N ASN A 311 -17.47 -18.71 -10.01
CA ASN A 311 -17.45 -20.18 -10.13
C ASN A 311 -16.70 -20.85 -8.96
N LEU A 312 -15.40 -20.52 -8.76
CA LEU A 312 -14.53 -21.27 -7.85
C LEU A 312 -14.69 -20.85 -6.39
N VAL A 313 -14.85 -19.54 -6.14
CA VAL A 313 -14.83 -18.99 -4.77
C VAL A 313 -16.23 -18.98 -4.15
N TYR A 314 -17.21 -18.44 -4.87
CA TYR A 314 -18.56 -18.28 -4.36
C TYR A 314 -19.50 -19.44 -4.72
N GLY A 315 -19.44 -19.95 -5.94
CA GLY A 315 -20.29 -21.03 -6.43
C GLY A 315 -19.88 -22.39 -5.88
N LYS A 316 -18.82 -22.97 -6.42
CA LYS A 316 -18.34 -24.31 -6.02
C LYS A 316 -17.62 -24.34 -4.67
N GLN A 317 -17.17 -23.19 -4.23
CA GLN A 317 -16.46 -23.02 -2.94
C GLN A 317 -15.26 -23.97 -2.78
N ILE A 318 -14.54 -24.23 -3.87
CA ILE A 318 -13.32 -25.06 -3.87
C ILE A 318 -12.05 -24.23 -3.65
N ALA A 319 -12.10 -22.95 -3.98
CA ALA A 319 -10.99 -22.02 -3.82
C ALA A 319 -11.26 -20.96 -2.74
N GLN A 320 -10.20 -20.56 -2.05
CA GLN A 320 -10.21 -19.40 -1.13
C GLN A 320 -10.09 -18.09 -1.91
N ASP A 321 -9.30 -18.11 -2.97
CA ASP A 321 -9.08 -17.01 -3.89
C ASP A 321 -8.86 -17.56 -5.32
N ALA A 322 -9.10 -16.69 -6.31
CA ALA A 322 -8.73 -16.92 -7.69
C ALA A 322 -8.45 -15.58 -8.36
N SER A 323 -7.29 -15.43 -8.98
CA SER A 323 -6.89 -14.19 -9.65
C SER A 323 -6.28 -14.47 -11.01
N ALA A 324 -6.46 -13.55 -11.96
CA ALA A 324 -5.87 -13.58 -13.29
C ALA A 324 -5.37 -12.19 -13.65
N PHE A 325 -4.15 -12.08 -14.15
CA PHE A 325 -3.54 -10.81 -14.53
C PHE A 325 -2.45 -10.97 -15.58
N ALA A 326 -2.18 -9.89 -16.32
CA ALA A 326 -1.26 -9.88 -17.44
C ALA A 326 -0.13 -8.86 -17.20
N PRO A 327 0.88 -9.14 -16.34
CA PRO A 327 2.00 -8.24 -16.14
C PRO A 327 2.89 -8.20 -17.38
N ALA A 328 2.75 -7.16 -18.17
CA ALA A 328 3.59 -6.87 -19.32
C ALA A 328 4.78 -5.99 -18.92
N GLN A 329 5.97 -6.39 -19.32
CA GLN A 329 7.24 -5.67 -19.14
C GLN A 329 7.77 -5.22 -20.51
N GLU A 330 8.90 -4.51 -20.54
CA GLU A 330 9.39 -3.87 -21.79
C GLU A 330 9.74 -4.88 -22.90
N ILE A 331 10.28 -6.06 -22.57
CA ILE A 331 10.77 -7.03 -23.57
C ILE A 331 9.81 -8.22 -23.76
N ALA A 332 9.09 -8.60 -22.71
CA ALA A 332 8.15 -9.70 -22.72
C ALA A 332 7.07 -9.52 -21.66
N GLY A 333 5.92 -10.16 -21.83
CA GLY A 333 4.89 -10.24 -20.83
C GLY A 333 4.60 -11.68 -20.40
N ARG A 334 3.73 -11.80 -19.43
CA ARG A 334 3.13 -13.09 -19.05
C ARG A 334 1.66 -12.91 -18.70
N PHE A 335 0.89 -13.95 -18.85
CA PHE A 335 -0.43 -14.07 -18.25
C PHE A 335 -0.33 -15.07 -17.10
N GLN A 336 -0.90 -14.76 -15.96
CA GLN A 336 -0.84 -15.64 -14.79
C GLN A 336 -2.21 -15.81 -14.17
N ILE A 337 -2.55 -17.04 -13.82
CA ILE A 337 -3.70 -17.39 -12.98
C ILE A 337 -3.15 -18.02 -11.70
N THR A 338 -3.70 -17.58 -10.56
CA THR A 338 -3.32 -18.08 -9.22
C THR A 338 -4.58 -18.45 -8.47
N SER A 339 -4.59 -19.60 -7.78
CA SER A 339 -5.71 -20.00 -6.94
C SER A 339 -5.25 -20.84 -5.76
N THR A 340 -5.81 -20.56 -4.58
CA THR A 340 -5.53 -21.27 -3.32
C THR A 340 -6.70 -22.19 -3.00
N ALA A 341 -6.42 -23.46 -2.76
CA ALA A 341 -7.45 -24.44 -2.42
C ALA A 341 -8.01 -24.21 -1.01
N ARG A 342 -9.30 -24.47 -0.82
CA ARG A 342 -9.90 -24.59 0.51
C ARG A 342 -9.48 -25.89 1.20
N PRO A 343 -9.58 -25.97 2.53
CA PRO A 343 -9.33 -27.23 3.28
C PRO A 343 -10.16 -28.38 2.72
N GLY A 344 -9.52 -29.52 2.46
CA GLY A 344 -10.17 -30.71 1.92
C GLY A 344 -10.44 -30.68 0.43
N LYS A 345 -9.97 -29.64 -0.28
CA LYS A 345 -10.02 -29.53 -1.74
C LYS A 345 -8.63 -29.71 -2.33
N THR A 346 -8.57 -30.24 -3.56
CA THR A 346 -7.31 -30.54 -4.23
C THR A 346 -6.98 -29.51 -5.30
N LEU A 347 -5.70 -29.44 -5.66
CA LEU A 347 -5.26 -28.57 -6.76
C LEU A 347 -5.74 -29.09 -8.12
N GLU A 348 -5.96 -30.41 -8.26
CA GLU A 348 -6.51 -31.04 -9.46
C GLU A 348 -7.97 -30.62 -9.69
N GLU A 349 -8.78 -30.51 -8.62
CA GLU A 349 -10.16 -30.00 -8.70
C GLU A 349 -10.14 -28.52 -9.19
N ILE A 350 -9.23 -27.70 -8.64
CA ILE A 350 -9.08 -26.30 -9.04
C ILE A 350 -8.61 -26.20 -10.48
N GLU A 351 -7.57 -26.92 -10.86
CA GLU A 351 -7.01 -26.87 -12.21
C GLU A 351 -8.04 -27.29 -13.27
N LYS A 352 -8.85 -28.31 -12.97
CA LYS A 352 -9.96 -28.74 -13.84
C LYS A 352 -10.92 -27.59 -14.12
N GLU A 353 -11.33 -26.85 -13.08
CA GLU A 353 -12.26 -25.74 -13.23
C GLU A 353 -11.63 -24.53 -13.90
N LEU A 354 -10.37 -24.23 -13.61
CA LEU A 354 -9.62 -23.18 -14.29
C LEU A 354 -9.51 -23.48 -15.79
N ASN A 355 -9.19 -24.71 -16.16
CA ASN A 355 -9.14 -25.14 -17.56
C ASN A 355 -10.53 -25.03 -18.23
N ALA A 356 -11.60 -25.40 -17.53
CA ALA A 356 -12.96 -25.28 -18.06
C ALA A 356 -13.32 -23.79 -18.34
N GLU A 357 -12.96 -22.87 -17.45
CA GLU A 357 -13.21 -21.42 -17.66
C GLU A 357 -12.34 -20.84 -18.79
N ILE A 358 -11.09 -21.28 -18.91
CA ILE A 358 -10.22 -20.92 -20.03
C ILE A 358 -10.83 -21.39 -21.36
N GLU A 359 -11.27 -22.64 -21.44
CA GLU A 359 -11.93 -23.16 -22.65
C GLU A 359 -13.27 -22.48 -22.93
N ARG A 360 -14.00 -22.07 -21.89
CA ARG A 360 -15.23 -21.34 -22.03
C ARG A 360 -15.00 -19.96 -22.66
N ILE A 361 -14.05 -19.16 -22.14
CA ILE A 361 -13.80 -17.81 -22.68
C ILE A 361 -13.21 -17.84 -24.10
N LYS A 362 -12.52 -18.91 -24.48
CA LYS A 362 -12.06 -19.13 -25.86
C LYS A 362 -13.22 -19.32 -26.83
N LYS A 363 -14.27 -20.03 -26.43
CA LYS A 363 -15.42 -20.39 -27.26
C LYS A 363 -16.57 -19.41 -27.16
N GLU A 364 -16.77 -18.85 -25.98
CA GLU A 364 -17.86 -17.93 -25.61
C GLU A 364 -17.25 -16.57 -25.26
N PRO A 365 -17.18 -15.63 -26.22
CA PRO A 365 -16.66 -14.29 -25.96
C PRO A 365 -17.34 -13.64 -24.75
N PRO A 366 -16.65 -12.74 -24.02
CA PRO A 366 -17.28 -11.96 -22.98
C PRO A 366 -18.51 -11.21 -23.48
N THR A 367 -19.49 -11.05 -22.63
CA THR A 367 -20.64 -10.20 -22.91
C THR A 367 -20.24 -8.73 -23.02
N ALA A 368 -21.09 -7.91 -23.65
CA ALA A 368 -20.87 -6.47 -23.69
C ALA A 368 -20.77 -5.87 -22.29
N ASP A 369 -21.55 -6.37 -21.33
CA ASP A 369 -21.53 -5.91 -19.93
C ASP A 369 -20.24 -6.29 -19.21
N GLU A 370 -19.67 -7.50 -19.43
CA GLU A 370 -18.38 -7.88 -18.88
C GLU A 370 -17.27 -6.95 -19.38
N ILE A 371 -17.26 -6.64 -20.68
CA ILE A 371 -16.31 -5.69 -21.25
C ILE A 371 -16.53 -4.27 -20.70
N ALA A 372 -17.76 -3.78 -20.65
CA ALA A 372 -18.08 -2.45 -20.14
C ALA A 372 -17.60 -2.28 -18.67
N ARG A 373 -17.84 -3.29 -17.82
CA ARG A 373 -17.33 -3.28 -16.43
C ARG A 373 -15.81 -3.17 -16.39
N ALA A 374 -15.09 -3.97 -17.16
CA ALA A 374 -13.62 -3.93 -17.20
C ALA A 374 -13.11 -2.56 -17.69
N LEU A 375 -13.69 -2.01 -18.76
CA LEU A 375 -13.29 -0.72 -19.32
C LEU A 375 -13.58 0.44 -18.36
N ASN A 376 -14.74 0.44 -17.70
CA ASN A 376 -15.07 1.49 -16.73
C ASN A 376 -14.15 1.47 -15.50
N GLN A 377 -13.73 0.28 -15.04
CA GLN A 377 -12.72 0.16 -13.99
C GLN A 377 -11.36 0.73 -14.42
N ILE A 378 -10.94 0.44 -15.65
CA ILE A 378 -9.68 0.96 -16.21
C ILE A 378 -9.76 2.49 -16.29
N GLU A 379 -10.83 3.05 -16.90
CA GLU A 379 -11.01 4.50 -17.03
C GLU A 379 -10.99 5.20 -15.67
N SER A 380 -11.76 4.68 -14.71
CA SER A 380 -11.80 5.25 -13.37
C SER A 380 -10.43 5.19 -12.67
N SER A 381 -9.70 4.06 -12.81
CA SER A 381 -8.36 3.91 -12.24
C SER A 381 -7.37 4.94 -12.82
N PHE A 382 -7.44 5.20 -14.13
CA PHE A 382 -6.66 6.26 -14.77
C PHE A 382 -6.94 7.63 -14.15
N ILE A 383 -8.23 7.98 -13.96
CA ILE A 383 -8.62 9.28 -13.41
C ILE A 383 -8.25 9.36 -11.91
N PHE A 384 -8.46 8.30 -11.14
CA PHE A 384 -8.15 8.27 -9.71
C PHE A 384 -6.65 8.42 -9.44
N SER A 385 -5.78 7.86 -10.31
CA SER A 385 -4.33 8.01 -10.18
C SER A 385 -3.83 9.44 -10.44
N MET A 386 -4.62 10.27 -11.13
CA MET A 386 -4.27 11.66 -11.43
C MET A 386 -4.45 12.62 -10.24
N GLN A 387 -4.92 12.16 -9.08
CA GLN A 387 -5.08 13.00 -7.90
C GLN A 387 -3.73 13.43 -7.31
N SER A 388 -2.74 12.53 -7.27
CA SER A 388 -1.45 12.81 -6.65
C SER A 388 -0.45 13.38 -7.66
N VAL A 389 0.26 14.43 -7.28
CA VAL A 389 1.34 15.01 -8.10
C VAL A 389 2.57 14.10 -8.12
N GLY A 390 2.84 13.40 -7.02
CA GLY A 390 4.02 12.53 -6.84
C GLY A 390 3.70 11.15 -6.30
N GLY A 391 4.74 10.43 -5.89
CA GLY A 391 4.63 9.05 -5.42
C GLY A 391 4.51 8.03 -6.55
N PHE A 392 4.46 6.75 -6.18
CA PHE A 392 4.27 5.68 -7.16
C PHE A 392 2.88 5.76 -7.79
N GLY A 393 2.83 5.81 -9.12
CA GLY A 393 1.60 5.90 -9.89
C GLY A 393 0.95 7.30 -9.94
N GLY A 394 1.51 8.32 -9.28
CA GLY A 394 1.05 9.70 -9.41
C GLY A 394 1.42 10.34 -10.75
N LYS A 395 0.98 11.58 -10.99
CA LYS A 395 1.19 12.30 -12.26
C LYS A 395 2.64 12.29 -12.73
N SER A 396 3.59 12.60 -11.83
CA SER A 396 5.03 12.63 -12.16
C SER A 396 5.56 11.27 -12.55
N ASP A 397 5.15 10.20 -11.87
CA ASP A 397 5.57 8.83 -12.15
C ASP A 397 5.00 8.32 -13.48
N GLN A 398 3.75 8.65 -13.78
CA GLN A 398 3.10 8.29 -15.04
C GLN A 398 3.70 9.02 -16.25
N LEU A 399 3.96 10.34 -16.12
CA LEU A 399 4.64 11.12 -17.17
C LEU A 399 6.02 10.53 -17.48
N ASN A 400 6.79 10.16 -16.46
CA ASN A 400 8.07 9.46 -16.61
C ASN A 400 7.93 8.08 -17.26
N SER A 401 6.91 7.31 -16.87
CA SER A 401 6.66 5.99 -17.45
C SER A 401 6.41 6.07 -18.97
N TYR A 402 5.53 6.97 -19.39
CA TYR A 402 5.26 7.18 -20.82
C TYR A 402 6.44 7.80 -21.56
N ALA A 403 7.14 8.77 -20.95
CA ALA A 403 8.36 9.33 -21.51
C ALA A 403 9.43 8.26 -21.75
N THR A 404 9.62 7.34 -20.80
CA THR A 404 10.65 6.29 -20.86
C THR A 404 10.30 5.19 -21.85
N PHE A 405 9.08 4.65 -21.81
CA PHE A 405 8.71 3.46 -22.58
C PHE A 405 8.04 3.74 -23.93
N VAL A 406 7.43 4.90 -24.10
CA VAL A 406 6.71 5.30 -25.34
C VAL A 406 7.33 6.51 -26.01
N GLY A 407 8.15 7.27 -25.29
CA GLY A 407 8.77 8.50 -25.78
C GLY A 407 7.86 9.74 -25.74
N LYS A 408 6.60 9.61 -25.27
CA LYS A 408 5.59 10.68 -25.22
C LYS A 408 5.02 10.78 -23.81
N PRO A 409 5.31 11.83 -23.03
CA PRO A 409 4.78 11.99 -21.68
C PRO A 409 3.26 12.04 -21.59
N ASP A 410 2.59 12.59 -22.61
CA ASP A 410 1.12 12.75 -22.71
C ASP A 410 0.38 11.56 -23.33
N TYR A 411 0.94 10.36 -23.21
CA TYR A 411 0.35 9.17 -23.82
C TYR A 411 -0.97 8.70 -23.17
N PHE A 412 -1.40 9.31 -22.08
CA PHE A 412 -2.58 8.93 -21.29
C PHE A 412 -3.85 8.68 -22.12
N GLN A 413 -4.25 9.66 -22.94
CA GLN A 413 -5.45 9.54 -23.75
C GLN A 413 -5.33 8.41 -24.78
N THR A 414 -4.16 8.29 -25.40
CA THR A 414 -3.88 7.24 -26.38
C THR A 414 -3.89 5.85 -25.73
N ASP A 415 -3.35 5.73 -24.52
CA ASP A 415 -3.35 4.47 -23.78
C ASP A 415 -4.77 4.05 -23.38
N LEU A 416 -5.59 4.98 -22.85
CA LEU A 416 -6.99 4.70 -22.57
C LEU A 416 -7.77 4.28 -23.84
N GLU A 417 -7.51 4.91 -24.98
CA GLU A 417 -8.15 4.54 -26.25
C GLU A 417 -7.77 3.15 -26.74
N ARG A 418 -6.55 2.66 -26.42
CA ARG A 418 -6.16 1.26 -26.67
C ARG A 418 -7.11 0.29 -25.96
N PHE A 419 -7.42 0.56 -24.69
CA PHE A 419 -8.36 -0.24 -23.91
C PHE A 419 -9.79 -0.11 -24.45
N ARG A 420 -10.28 1.11 -24.72
CA ARG A 420 -11.63 1.37 -25.22
C ARG A 420 -11.95 0.68 -26.56
N ARG A 421 -10.91 0.35 -27.35
CA ARG A 421 -11.05 -0.38 -28.60
C ARG A 421 -11.17 -1.89 -28.44
N VAL A 422 -10.92 -2.41 -27.24
CA VAL A 422 -10.98 -3.86 -26.99
C VAL A 422 -12.42 -4.35 -27.10
N THR A 423 -12.62 -5.35 -27.96
CA THR A 423 -13.91 -6.00 -28.22
C THR A 423 -14.00 -7.37 -27.53
N PRO A 424 -15.22 -7.92 -27.35
CA PRO A 424 -15.38 -9.30 -26.90
C PRO A 424 -14.59 -10.32 -27.74
N ALA A 425 -14.54 -10.11 -29.06
CA ALA A 425 -13.79 -10.97 -29.99
C ALA A 425 -12.27 -10.89 -29.76
N ASP A 426 -11.73 -9.71 -29.43
CA ASP A 426 -10.30 -9.56 -29.10
C ASP A 426 -9.94 -10.34 -27.85
N VAL A 427 -10.77 -10.31 -26.82
CA VAL A 427 -10.54 -11.05 -25.58
C VAL A 427 -10.50 -12.56 -25.84
N SER A 428 -11.46 -13.11 -26.61
CA SER A 428 -11.42 -14.53 -26.98
C SER A 428 -10.25 -14.86 -27.91
N ARG A 429 -9.90 -13.96 -28.83
CA ARG A 429 -8.74 -14.13 -29.72
C ARG A 429 -7.43 -14.23 -28.92
N VAL A 430 -7.18 -13.32 -27.96
CA VAL A 430 -5.96 -13.39 -27.14
C VAL A 430 -5.98 -14.59 -26.20
N ALA A 431 -7.13 -15.00 -25.65
CA ALA A 431 -7.25 -16.24 -24.88
C ALA A 431 -6.86 -17.47 -25.72
N ASN A 432 -7.34 -17.57 -26.97
CA ASN A 432 -6.97 -18.66 -27.90
C ASN A 432 -5.49 -18.62 -28.28
N THR A 433 -4.93 -17.44 -28.46
CA THR A 433 -3.55 -17.26 -28.91
C THR A 433 -2.54 -17.61 -27.83
N TYR A 434 -2.79 -17.17 -26.59
CA TYR A 434 -1.80 -17.23 -25.51
C TYR A 434 -2.07 -18.29 -24.45
N LEU A 435 -3.34 -18.58 -24.09
CA LEU A 435 -3.65 -19.54 -23.03
C LEU A 435 -3.71 -20.98 -23.56
N THR A 436 -2.60 -21.45 -24.07
CA THR A 436 -2.45 -22.81 -24.68
C THR A 436 -2.05 -23.85 -23.62
N ASP A 437 -1.87 -25.09 -24.06
CA ASP A 437 -1.28 -26.18 -23.28
C ASP A 437 0.22 -26.00 -22.99
N LYS A 438 0.89 -25.11 -23.73
CA LYS A 438 2.31 -24.78 -23.55
C LYS A 438 2.43 -23.71 -22.44
N ARG A 439 2.49 -24.15 -21.19
CA ARG A 439 2.40 -23.33 -20.00
C ARG A 439 3.26 -23.84 -18.87
N LEU A 440 3.50 -23.02 -17.88
CA LEU A 440 4.05 -23.41 -16.58
C LEU A 440 2.90 -23.65 -15.59
N VAL A 441 2.88 -24.82 -14.96
CA VAL A 441 2.00 -25.16 -13.85
C VAL A 441 2.85 -25.43 -12.63
N MET A 442 2.74 -24.57 -11.61
CA MET A 442 3.47 -24.73 -10.36
C MET A 442 2.47 -24.95 -9.21
N SER A 443 2.74 -25.97 -8.43
CA SER A 443 2.01 -26.28 -7.19
C SER A 443 2.90 -25.99 -5.99
N PHE A 444 2.36 -25.24 -5.02
CA PHE A 444 2.93 -25.11 -3.68
C PHE A 444 2.03 -25.87 -2.72
N VAL A 445 2.60 -26.85 -2.01
CA VAL A 445 1.85 -27.69 -1.08
C VAL A 445 2.38 -27.55 0.34
N PRO A 446 1.53 -27.72 1.35
CA PRO A 446 1.97 -27.76 2.75
C PRO A 446 3.07 -28.80 2.97
N ARG A 447 4.11 -28.41 3.67
CA ARG A 447 5.20 -29.32 4.04
C ARG A 447 4.69 -30.36 5.02
N PRO A 448 5.04 -31.64 4.84
CA PRO A 448 4.70 -32.69 5.79
C PRO A 448 5.23 -32.39 7.20
N LYS A 449 4.42 -32.64 8.23
CA LYS A 449 4.83 -32.42 9.64
C LYS A 449 6.07 -33.26 9.96
N GLY A 450 7.04 -32.63 10.61
CA GLY A 450 8.29 -33.30 11.01
C GLY A 450 9.40 -33.32 9.93
N LYS A 451 9.14 -32.83 8.72
CA LYS A 451 10.18 -32.67 7.70
C LYS A 451 10.94 -31.38 7.98
N GLU A 452 12.26 -31.46 8.22
CA GLU A 452 13.11 -30.30 8.47
C GLU A 452 13.07 -29.31 7.28
N MET A 453 13.16 -28.04 7.58
CA MET A 453 13.36 -27.01 6.57
C MET A 453 14.69 -27.26 5.85
N PRO A 454 14.77 -27.09 4.52
CA PRO A 454 16.07 -27.03 3.87
C PRO A 454 16.88 -25.98 4.60
N LYS A 455 18.10 -26.31 5.00
CA LYS A 455 19.01 -25.31 5.55
C LYS A 455 19.20 -24.26 4.46
N THR A 456 18.54 -23.13 4.59
CA THR A 456 18.90 -21.97 3.78
C THR A 456 20.33 -21.64 4.15
N ASN A 457 21.18 -21.29 3.18
CA ASN A 457 22.55 -20.82 3.41
C ASN A 457 22.61 -19.56 4.30
N ALA A 458 21.47 -19.11 4.81
CA ALA A 458 21.31 -18.07 5.81
C ALA A 458 22.11 -18.31 7.11
N ALA A 459 22.39 -19.58 7.46
CA ALA A 459 23.20 -19.92 8.63
C ALA A 459 24.72 -19.76 8.39
N ALA A 460 25.19 -19.71 7.15
CA ALA A 460 26.63 -19.67 6.83
C ALA A 460 27.23 -18.25 6.85
N ASN A 461 26.44 -17.18 6.80
CA ASN A 461 26.89 -15.79 6.79
C ASN A 461 26.57 -15.06 8.12
N GLN A 462 26.90 -15.67 9.25
CA GLN A 462 26.55 -15.19 10.60
C GLN A 462 27.52 -14.16 11.21
N GLN A 463 28.32 -13.49 10.45
CA GLN A 463 29.03 -12.31 10.95
C GLN A 463 28.39 -11.06 10.35
N ALA A 464 27.38 -10.51 11.04
CA ALA A 464 27.04 -9.11 10.86
C ALA A 464 28.32 -8.31 11.11
N SER A 465 28.85 -7.67 10.07
CA SER A 465 29.97 -6.77 10.22
C SER A 465 29.50 -5.56 11.01
N VAL A 466 29.75 -5.53 12.31
CA VAL A 466 29.52 -4.35 13.15
C VAL A 466 30.57 -3.33 12.75
N SER A 467 30.38 -2.62 11.65
CA SER A 467 31.19 -1.48 11.28
C SER A 467 30.61 -0.25 11.98
N LYS A 468 31.38 0.41 12.81
CA LYS A 468 30.99 1.72 13.34
C LYS A 468 31.10 2.72 12.19
N LYS A 469 29.95 3.18 11.68
CA LYS A 469 29.90 4.30 10.74
C LYS A 469 30.56 5.53 11.39
N GLU A 470 31.73 5.96 10.90
CA GLU A 470 32.24 7.29 11.23
C GLU A 470 31.24 8.31 10.67
N LYS A 471 30.60 9.06 11.56
CA LYS A 471 29.70 10.13 11.15
C LYS A 471 30.54 11.20 10.46
N THR A 472 30.44 11.29 9.14
CA THR A 472 31.05 12.35 8.36
C THR A 472 30.44 13.67 8.82
N LYS A 473 31.28 14.68 9.09
CA LYS A 473 30.79 16.04 9.39
C LYS A 473 30.25 16.63 8.08
N VAL A 474 28.93 16.59 7.92
CA VAL A 474 28.27 17.21 6.78
C VAL A 474 28.31 18.73 6.93
N ASP A 475 28.76 19.39 5.89
CA ASP A 475 28.66 20.85 5.76
C ASP A 475 27.24 21.21 5.27
N SER A 476 26.31 21.33 6.22
CA SER A 476 24.91 21.69 5.92
C SER A 476 24.78 23.11 5.31
N THR A 477 25.85 23.92 5.32
CA THR A 477 25.84 25.24 4.69
C THR A 477 25.80 25.16 3.16
N LYS A 478 26.12 24.01 2.58
CA LYS A 478 26.02 23.75 1.14
C LYS A 478 24.60 23.46 0.67
N LEU A 479 23.70 23.07 1.57
CA LEU A 479 22.31 22.77 1.21
C LEU A 479 21.56 24.07 0.82
N PRO A 480 20.78 24.06 -0.26
CA PRO A 480 19.90 25.18 -0.60
C PRO A 480 18.97 25.51 0.55
N LYS A 481 18.86 26.81 0.85
CA LYS A 481 17.97 27.30 1.90
C LYS A 481 16.57 27.53 1.31
N PRO A 482 15.51 27.07 1.98
CA PRO A 482 14.17 27.31 1.52
C PRO A 482 13.80 28.80 1.67
N THR A 483 12.83 29.22 0.88
CA THR A 483 12.09 30.46 1.12
C THR A 483 11.12 30.28 2.30
N ALA A 484 10.31 31.29 2.61
CA ALA A 484 9.32 31.17 3.69
C ALA A 484 8.35 30.01 3.45
N ASN A 485 8.03 29.26 4.50
CA ASN A 485 7.07 28.15 4.38
C ASN A 485 5.70 28.67 3.91
N PRO A 486 5.05 28.00 2.94
CA PRO A 486 3.69 28.33 2.58
C PRO A 486 2.77 28.16 3.79
N LYS A 487 1.83 29.08 3.97
CA LYS A 487 0.84 28.98 5.03
C LYS A 487 -0.16 27.89 4.68
N PHE A 488 -0.26 26.86 5.52
CA PHE A 488 -1.35 25.90 5.39
C PHE A 488 -2.69 26.58 5.71
N VAL A 489 -3.66 26.38 4.85
CA VAL A 489 -5.04 26.79 5.05
C VAL A 489 -5.91 25.54 4.95
N GLN A 490 -6.60 25.21 6.02
CA GLN A 490 -7.54 24.09 6.04
C GLN A 490 -8.62 24.30 4.96
N PRO A 491 -8.96 23.26 4.17
CA PRO A 491 -10.07 23.33 3.23
C PRO A 491 -11.37 23.77 3.89
N ASN A 492 -12.18 24.58 3.19
CA ASN A 492 -13.48 25.01 3.70
C ASN A 492 -14.43 23.82 3.83
N ILE A 493 -14.97 23.60 5.02
CA ILE A 493 -15.92 22.52 5.33
C ILE A 493 -17.32 23.11 5.39
N GLU A 494 -18.11 22.84 4.36
CA GLU A 494 -19.53 23.18 4.36
C GLU A 494 -20.32 22.11 5.12
N LYS A 495 -21.23 22.50 6.00
CA LYS A 495 -22.01 21.57 6.83
C LYS A 495 -23.50 21.79 6.65
N THR A 496 -24.25 20.71 6.64
CA THR A 496 -25.70 20.71 6.70
C THR A 496 -26.21 19.52 7.50
N LYS A 497 -27.50 19.53 7.82
CA LYS A 497 -28.16 18.41 8.51
C LYS A 497 -29.44 18.06 7.77
N LEU A 498 -29.60 16.77 7.46
CA LEU A 498 -30.80 16.26 6.82
C LEU A 498 -31.98 16.19 7.81
N SER A 499 -33.20 16.07 7.26
CA SER A 499 -34.45 16.02 8.05
C SER A 499 -34.47 14.88 9.09
N ASN A 500 -33.73 13.78 8.83
CA ASN A 500 -33.60 12.63 9.75
C ASN A 500 -32.49 12.78 10.78
N GLY A 501 -31.82 13.92 10.80
CA GLY A 501 -30.74 14.21 11.75
C GLY A 501 -29.35 13.80 11.29
N LEU A 502 -29.15 13.22 10.09
CA LEU A 502 -27.83 12.91 9.52
C LEU A 502 -27.06 14.21 9.24
N GLU A 503 -25.88 14.32 9.82
CA GLU A 503 -24.94 15.41 9.52
C GLU A 503 -24.18 15.12 8.23
N VAL A 504 -24.02 16.16 7.39
CA VAL A 504 -23.30 16.10 6.12
C VAL A 504 -22.21 17.16 6.12
N TRP A 505 -20.98 16.75 5.92
CA TRP A 505 -19.81 17.62 5.77
C TRP A 505 -19.32 17.53 4.35
N LEU A 506 -19.16 18.66 3.66
CA LEU A 506 -18.67 18.71 2.29
C LEU A 506 -17.43 19.57 2.16
N VAL A 507 -16.42 19.05 1.48
CA VAL A 507 -15.26 19.80 0.97
C VAL A 507 -15.27 19.75 -0.54
N LYS A 508 -15.43 20.90 -1.19
CA LYS A 508 -15.44 21.00 -2.64
C LYS A 508 -14.03 20.95 -3.20
N GLN A 509 -13.79 20.01 -4.11
CA GLN A 509 -12.58 19.86 -4.92
C GLN A 509 -12.95 19.51 -6.35
N SER A 510 -12.86 20.47 -7.30
CA SER A 510 -13.39 20.31 -8.65
C SER A 510 -12.32 20.18 -9.73
N GLU A 511 -11.07 19.90 -9.38
CA GLU A 511 -9.96 19.74 -10.32
C GLU A 511 -10.09 18.48 -11.17
N LEU A 512 -10.56 17.42 -10.55
CA LEU A 512 -10.89 16.17 -11.21
C LEU A 512 -12.38 15.84 -11.01
N PRO A 513 -13.02 15.19 -11.98
CA PRO A 513 -14.44 14.82 -11.88
C PRO A 513 -14.65 13.61 -10.96
N ILE A 514 -14.25 13.73 -9.70
CA ILE A 514 -14.22 12.65 -8.70
C ILE A 514 -15.00 13.09 -7.47
N VAL A 515 -15.74 12.18 -6.87
CA VAL A 515 -16.41 12.36 -5.57
C VAL A 515 -16.16 11.14 -4.69
N THR A 516 -15.68 11.36 -3.46
CA THR A 516 -15.72 10.35 -2.41
C THR A 516 -16.82 10.67 -1.41
N MET A 517 -17.56 9.65 -1.02
CA MET A 517 -18.59 9.69 0.04
C MET A 517 -18.14 8.71 1.13
N ASN A 518 -17.96 9.19 2.36
CA ASN A 518 -17.54 8.38 3.50
C ASN A 518 -18.55 8.53 4.65
N MET A 519 -19.41 7.53 4.87
CA MET A 519 -20.29 7.46 6.02
C MET A 519 -19.50 6.90 7.20
N VAL A 520 -19.32 7.69 8.23
CA VAL A 520 -18.61 7.34 9.46
C VAL A 520 -19.63 7.08 10.56
N PHE A 521 -19.71 5.86 11.05
CA PHE A 521 -20.50 5.47 12.24
C PHE A 521 -19.59 5.49 13.46
N LYS A 522 -20.01 6.18 14.53
CA LYS A 522 -19.23 6.38 15.75
C LYS A 522 -19.23 5.15 16.66
N THR A 523 -19.17 3.95 16.08
CA THR A 523 -19.18 2.66 16.79
C THR A 523 -18.43 1.62 15.97
N GLY A 524 -17.53 0.89 16.60
CA GLY A 524 -16.70 -0.14 15.99
C GLY A 524 -16.71 -1.45 16.78
N THR A 525 -15.59 -2.20 16.72
CA THR A 525 -15.47 -3.53 17.37
C THR A 525 -15.49 -3.48 18.88
N THR A 526 -15.28 -2.32 19.49
CA THR A 526 -15.45 -2.13 20.94
C THR A 526 -16.86 -2.36 21.44
N ALA A 527 -17.85 -2.34 20.53
CA ALA A 527 -19.24 -2.66 20.84
C ALA A 527 -19.56 -4.17 20.68
N ASP A 528 -18.60 -5.01 20.33
CA ASP A 528 -18.82 -6.43 20.17
C ASP A 528 -19.22 -7.07 21.51
N PRO A 529 -20.31 -7.85 21.57
CA PRO A 529 -20.66 -8.60 22.78
C PRO A 529 -19.57 -9.62 23.12
N ARG A 530 -19.38 -9.85 24.40
CA ARG A 530 -18.43 -10.87 24.86
C ARG A 530 -18.74 -12.23 24.24
N GLY A 531 -17.72 -12.88 23.66
CA GLY A 531 -17.86 -14.15 22.95
C GLY A 531 -18.22 -14.03 21.47
N LEU A 532 -18.54 -12.83 20.98
CA LEU A 532 -18.82 -12.54 19.57
C LEU A 532 -17.82 -11.54 18.97
N SER A 533 -16.54 -11.61 19.41
CA SER A 533 -15.49 -10.75 18.86
C SER A 533 -15.41 -10.87 17.33
N GLY A 534 -15.36 -9.74 16.65
CA GLY A 534 -15.42 -9.61 15.20
C GLY A 534 -16.84 -9.43 14.64
N LEU A 535 -17.88 -9.26 15.50
CA LEU A 535 -19.26 -9.05 15.05
C LEU A 535 -19.40 -7.75 14.25
N ALA A 536 -18.84 -6.65 14.72
CA ALA A 536 -18.85 -5.37 14.01
C ALA A 536 -18.17 -5.50 12.63
N ALA A 537 -16.98 -6.11 12.59
CA ALA A 537 -16.23 -6.32 11.35
C ALA A 537 -16.98 -7.24 10.37
N THR A 538 -17.60 -8.31 10.88
CA THR A 538 -18.42 -9.22 10.06
C THR A 538 -19.68 -8.51 9.54
N THR A 539 -20.36 -7.72 10.37
CA THR A 539 -21.52 -6.92 9.97
C THR A 539 -21.16 -5.93 8.87
N SER A 540 -20.04 -5.21 9.06
CA SER A 540 -19.54 -4.25 8.07
C SER A 540 -19.19 -4.94 6.75
N ALA A 541 -18.47 -6.06 6.80
CA ALA A 541 -18.04 -6.81 5.61
C ALA A 541 -19.19 -7.43 4.80
N LEU A 542 -20.36 -7.59 5.40
CA LEU A 542 -21.56 -8.18 4.77
C LEU A 542 -22.64 -7.15 4.39
N LEU A 543 -22.38 -5.85 4.54
CA LEU A 543 -23.33 -4.80 4.18
C LEU A 543 -23.69 -4.84 2.68
N ASP A 544 -22.70 -5.09 1.83
CA ASP A 544 -22.83 -5.15 0.38
C ASP A 544 -23.01 -6.59 -0.16
N ASP A 545 -23.15 -7.56 0.74
CA ASP A 545 -23.42 -8.95 0.36
C ASP A 545 -24.95 -9.28 0.24
N GLY A 546 -25.77 -8.24 0.08
CA GLY A 546 -27.20 -8.33 -0.25
C GLY A 546 -28.07 -7.34 0.51
N THR A 547 -28.92 -6.68 -0.25
CA THR A 547 -29.94 -5.76 0.24
C THR A 547 -31.34 -6.30 -0.05
N LYS A 548 -32.36 -5.54 0.31
CA LYS A 548 -33.76 -5.86 -0.04
C LYS A 548 -34.00 -5.92 -1.55
N THR A 549 -33.21 -5.21 -2.35
CA THR A 549 -33.45 -4.99 -3.78
C THR A 549 -32.35 -5.54 -4.66
N ARG A 550 -31.17 -5.86 -4.12
CA ARG A 550 -29.96 -6.30 -4.85
C ARG A 550 -29.33 -7.50 -4.21
N SER A 551 -28.95 -8.47 -5.00
CA SER A 551 -28.05 -9.53 -4.55
C SER A 551 -26.61 -8.99 -4.42
N ALA A 552 -25.72 -9.74 -3.75
CA ALA A 552 -24.30 -9.42 -3.67
C ALA A 552 -23.64 -9.30 -5.05
N VAL A 553 -24.04 -10.12 -6.01
CA VAL A 553 -23.54 -10.07 -7.40
C VAL A 553 -24.06 -8.83 -8.12
N ASP A 554 -25.33 -8.44 -7.90
CA ASP A 554 -25.89 -7.23 -8.50
C ASP A 554 -25.15 -5.99 -7.99
N ILE A 555 -24.91 -5.87 -6.66
CA ILE A 555 -24.16 -4.76 -6.08
C ILE A 555 -22.77 -4.69 -6.69
N ALA A 556 -22.03 -5.80 -6.69
CA ALA A 556 -20.68 -5.85 -7.24
C ALA A 556 -20.65 -5.45 -8.73
N ASN A 557 -21.56 -5.98 -9.54
CA ASN A 557 -21.65 -5.66 -10.96
C ASN A 557 -22.07 -4.22 -11.23
N GLU A 558 -23.06 -3.68 -10.46
CA GLU A 558 -23.49 -2.29 -10.61
C GLU A 558 -22.38 -1.30 -10.21
N VAL A 559 -21.65 -1.54 -9.13
CA VAL A 559 -20.49 -0.74 -8.72
C VAL A 559 -19.41 -0.75 -9.81
N GLN A 560 -19.07 -1.94 -10.34
CA GLN A 560 -18.09 -2.07 -11.41
C GLN A 560 -18.56 -1.43 -12.72
N SER A 561 -19.86 -1.50 -13.04
CA SER A 561 -20.42 -0.92 -14.26
C SER A 561 -20.26 0.60 -14.36
N ILE A 562 -20.07 1.27 -13.23
CA ILE A 562 -19.79 2.71 -13.16
C ILE A 562 -18.34 3.00 -12.80
N GLY A 563 -17.47 1.98 -12.75
CA GLY A 563 -16.07 2.12 -12.35
C GLY A 563 -15.87 2.65 -10.92
N ALA A 564 -16.89 2.56 -10.06
CA ALA A 564 -16.80 3.02 -8.69
C ALA A 564 -16.06 2.01 -7.79
N GLN A 565 -15.65 2.49 -6.62
CA GLN A 565 -15.07 1.68 -5.56
C GLN A 565 -15.95 1.81 -4.32
N LEU A 566 -16.60 0.71 -3.92
CA LEU A 566 -17.33 0.58 -2.66
C LEU A 566 -16.47 -0.22 -1.69
N SER A 567 -16.31 0.27 -0.48
CA SER A 567 -15.62 -0.44 0.58
C SER A 567 -16.29 -0.20 1.92
N THR A 568 -16.27 -1.23 2.76
CA THR A 568 -16.78 -1.22 4.13
C THR A 568 -15.65 -1.54 5.09
N LEU A 569 -15.68 -0.98 6.27
CA LEU A 569 -14.69 -1.25 7.30
C LEU A 569 -15.30 -1.14 8.70
N SER A 570 -14.68 -1.81 9.66
CA SER A 570 -14.91 -1.58 11.08
C SER A 570 -13.57 -1.67 11.82
N ASP A 571 -13.23 -0.59 12.50
CA ASP A 571 -12.08 -0.48 13.40
C ASP A 571 -12.56 -0.59 14.86
N ASP A 572 -11.69 -0.37 15.82
CA ASP A 572 -12.07 -0.43 17.22
C ASP A 572 -13.15 0.60 17.59
N ASP A 573 -12.97 1.85 17.15
CA ASP A 573 -13.79 2.99 17.59
C ASP A 573 -14.89 3.37 16.60
N TYR A 574 -14.84 2.90 15.35
CA TYR A 574 -15.78 3.31 14.31
C TYR A 574 -15.99 2.25 13.23
N SER A 575 -17.08 2.38 12.51
CA SER A 575 -17.31 1.64 11.26
C SER A 575 -17.53 2.64 10.12
N GLY A 576 -17.27 2.24 8.90
CA GLY A 576 -17.38 3.11 7.75
C GLY A 576 -17.87 2.41 6.48
N VAL A 577 -18.56 3.18 5.65
CA VAL A 577 -18.90 2.81 4.27
C VAL A 577 -18.39 3.91 3.36
N ARG A 578 -17.49 3.57 2.44
CA ARG A 578 -16.88 4.52 1.50
C ARG A 578 -17.29 4.18 0.08
N MET A 579 -17.61 5.20 -0.71
CA MET A 579 -17.84 5.13 -2.15
C MET A 579 -17.01 6.18 -2.86
N LEU A 580 -16.10 5.76 -3.73
CA LEU A 580 -15.35 6.64 -4.64
C LEU A 580 -15.90 6.45 -6.05
N THR A 581 -16.24 7.54 -6.72
CA THR A 581 -16.86 7.49 -8.06
C THR A 581 -16.49 8.70 -8.90
N LEU A 582 -16.67 8.58 -10.22
CA LEU A 582 -16.65 9.75 -11.11
C LEU A 582 -17.93 10.55 -10.96
N THR A 583 -17.83 11.89 -11.04
CA THR A 583 -18.98 12.82 -10.90
C THR A 583 -20.13 12.48 -11.87
N LYS A 584 -19.83 12.03 -13.10
CA LYS A 584 -20.83 11.60 -14.09
C LYS A 584 -21.71 10.43 -13.62
N HIS A 585 -21.24 9.66 -12.63
CA HIS A 585 -21.93 8.49 -12.09
C HIS A 585 -22.47 8.70 -10.66
N LEU A 586 -22.37 9.93 -10.12
CA LEU A 586 -22.73 10.24 -8.74
C LEU A 586 -24.16 9.79 -8.37
N ASP A 587 -25.15 10.01 -9.23
CA ASP A 587 -26.54 9.64 -8.94
C ASP A 587 -26.73 8.12 -8.80
N LYS A 588 -26.10 7.35 -9.70
CA LYS A 588 -26.14 5.88 -9.65
C LYS A 588 -25.34 5.35 -8.46
N ALA A 589 -24.17 5.93 -8.19
CA ALA A 589 -23.35 5.58 -7.03
C ALA A 589 -24.10 5.85 -5.72
N LEU A 590 -24.77 7.01 -5.61
CA LEU A 590 -25.58 7.37 -4.45
C LEU A 590 -26.76 6.40 -4.24
N ASP A 591 -27.39 5.93 -5.32
CA ASP A 591 -28.48 4.95 -5.25
C ASP A 591 -28.01 3.62 -4.64
N ILE A 592 -26.88 3.08 -5.12
CA ILE A 592 -26.27 1.86 -4.59
C ILE A 592 -25.81 2.07 -3.13
N TYR A 593 -25.16 3.19 -2.87
CA TYR A 593 -24.61 3.54 -1.56
C TYR A 593 -25.67 3.64 -0.48
N ALA A 594 -26.76 4.33 -0.79
CA ALA A 594 -27.89 4.47 0.13
C ALA A 594 -28.58 3.13 0.39
N ASP A 595 -28.71 2.28 -0.61
CA ASP A 595 -29.31 0.95 -0.48
C ASP A 595 -28.47 0.02 0.41
N VAL A 596 -27.15 -0.02 0.19
CA VAL A 596 -26.22 -0.80 1.02
C VAL A 596 -26.25 -0.36 2.49
N ILE A 597 -26.30 0.95 2.75
CA ILE A 597 -26.32 1.50 4.11
C ILE A 597 -27.63 1.22 4.84
N GLN A 598 -28.78 1.33 4.15
CA GLN A 598 -30.07 1.33 4.79
C GLN A 598 -30.82 -0.01 4.73
N ASN A 599 -30.50 -0.86 3.76
CA ASN A 599 -31.30 -2.02 3.41
C ASN A 599 -30.53 -3.35 3.43
N ALA A 600 -29.38 -3.43 4.12
CA ALA A 600 -28.63 -4.67 4.25
C ALA A 600 -29.49 -5.79 4.87
N GLU A 601 -29.51 -6.96 4.24
CA GLU A 601 -30.39 -8.08 4.64
C GLU A 601 -29.63 -9.29 5.23
N PHE A 602 -28.31 -9.35 5.05
CA PHE A 602 -27.48 -10.45 5.55
C PHE A 602 -28.05 -11.83 5.16
N PRO A 603 -28.16 -12.18 3.88
CA PRO A 603 -28.69 -13.47 3.46
C PRO A 603 -27.93 -14.63 4.15
N GLU A 604 -28.65 -15.64 4.63
CA GLU A 604 -28.04 -16.76 5.37
C GLU A 604 -26.92 -17.44 4.59
N THR A 605 -27.12 -17.61 3.27
CA THR A 605 -26.10 -18.18 2.38
C THR A 605 -24.83 -17.37 2.33
N GLU A 606 -24.92 -16.04 2.41
CA GLU A 606 -23.76 -15.14 2.40
C GLU A 606 -23.07 -15.14 3.77
N VAL A 607 -23.83 -15.16 4.84
CA VAL A 607 -23.30 -15.29 6.22
C VAL A 607 -22.51 -16.58 6.35
N GLU A 608 -23.03 -17.72 5.87
CA GLU A 608 -22.33 -19.01 5.91
C GLU A 608 -21.10 -19.00 4.99
N THR A 609 -21.20 -18.42 3.79
CA THR A 609 -20.07 -18.29 2.88
C THR A 609 -18.95 -17.46 3.50
N TYR A 610 -19.30 -16.33 4.11
CA TYR A 610 -18.33 -15.46 4.82
C TYR A 610 -17.71 -16.17 6.01
N ARG A 611 -18.52 -16.86 6.85
CA ARG A 611 -18.04 -17.66 8.00
C ARG A 611 -17.03 -18.69 7.55
N ASN A 612 -17.35 -19.48 6.53
CA ASN A 612 -16.45 -20.51 6.02
C ASN A 612 -15.13 -19.93 5.51
N ARG A 613 -15.18 -18.80 4.78
CA ARG A 613 -13.98 -18.09 4.32
C ARG A 613 -13.16 -17.55 5.50
N THR A 614 -13.82 -17.02 6.52
CA THR A 614 -13.18 -16.52 7.73
C THR A 614 -12.47 -17.63 8.49
N LEU A 615 -13.11 -18.79 8.67
CA LEU A 615 -12.47 -19.94 9.32
C LEU A 615 -11.21 -20.42 8.60
N VAL A 616 -11.20 -20.34 7.27
CA VAL A 616 -10.01 -20.63 6.45
C VAL A 616 -8.94 -19.54 6.65
N SER A 617 -9.32 -18.28 6.60
CA SER A 617 -8.41 -17.14 6.82
C SER A 617 -7.76 -17.18 8.21
N LEU A 618 -8.51 -17.57 9.25
CA LEU A 618 -7.96 -17.77 10.60
C LEU A 618 -6.86 -18.84 10.67
N LYS A 619 -6.93 -19.86 9.83
CA LYS A 619 -5.84 -20.86 9.73
C LYS A 619 -4.63 -20.27 9.02
N GLN A 620 -4.85 -19.59 7.89
CA GLN A 620 -3.76 -18.98 7.10
C GLN A 620 -3.02 -17.87 7.85
N ARG A 621 -3.69 -17.09 8.71
CA ARG A 621 -3.03 -16.01 9.47
C ARG A 621 -1.87 -16.49 10.34
N ARG A 622 -1.88 -17.77 10.75
CA ARG A 622 -0.78 -18.39 11.51
C ARG A 622 0.51 -18.53 10.70
N ASP A 623 0.41 -18.49 9.38
CA ASP A 623 1.58 -18.54 8.50
C ASP A 623 2.34 -17.20 8.47
N ASN A 624 1.70 -16.10 8.87
CA ASN A 624 2.29 -14.75 8.87
C ASN A 624 2.73 -14.33 10.29
N ALA A 625 4.04 -14.24 10.51
CA ALA A 625 4.62 -13.91 11.82
C ALA A 625 4.21 -12.52 12.33
N ASN A 626 4.02 -11.52 11.43
CA ASN A 626 3.59 -10.17 11.83
C ASN A 626 2.16 -10.17 12.35
N ILE A 627 1.25 -10.91 11.69
CA ILE A 627 -0.15 -11.05 12.14
C ILE A 627 -0.19 -11.72 13.51
N VAL A 628 0.56 -12.81 13.69
CA VAL A 628 0.65 -13.52 14.97
C VAL A 628 1.19 -12.60 16.06
N ALA A 629 2.28 -11.87 15.78
CA ALA A 629 2.88 -10.95 16.75
C ALA A 629 1.87 -9.87 17.21
N ASN A 630 1.11 -9.29 16.29
CA ASN A 630 0.12 -8.26 16.61
C ASN A 630 -1.05 -8.82 17.47
N ILE A 631 -1.59 -9.99 17.11
CA ILE A 631 -2.67 -10.64 17.87
C ILE A 631 -2.20 -10.94 19.30
N VAL A 632 -1.05 -11.59 19.42
CA VAL A 632 -0.49 -11.99 20.72
C VAL A 632 -0.14 -10.75 21.55
N TYR A 633 0.41 -9.72 20.92
CA TYR A 633 0.77 -8.47 21.60
C TYR A 633 -0.45 -7.78 22.22
N ASN A 634 -1.53 -7.58 21.44
CA ASN A 634 -2.74 -6.96 21.96
C ASN A 634 -3.37 -7.81 23.08
N ARG A 635 -3.42 -9.14 22.91
CA ARG A 635 -3.94 -10.04 23.94
C ARG A 635 -3.11 -10.02 25.22
N VAL A 636 -1.79 -10.00 25.11
CA VAL A 636 -0.87 -9.90 26.27
C VAL A 636 -1.05 -8.58 26.99
N LEU A 637 -1.30 -7.48 26.28
CA LEU A 637 -1.49 -6.16 26.89
C LEU A 637 -2.85 -6.01 27.57
N TYR A 638 -3.92 -6.39 26.91
CA TYR A 638 -5.28 -6.06 27.36
C TYR A 638 -6.02 -7.26 27.97
N GLY A 639 -5.57 -8.48 27.70
CA GLY A 639 -6.26 -9.70 28.15
C GLY A 639 -7.58 -9.95 27.39
N ASP A 640 -8.30 -11.00 27.81
CA ASP A 640 -9.54 -11.44 27.14
C ASP A 640 -10.79 -10.64 27.57
N ALA A 641 -10.69 -9.84 28.62
CA ALA A 641 -11.81 -9.07 29.16
C ALA A 641 -11.97 -7.70 28.50
N HIS A 642 -10.89 -7.16 27.92
CA HIS A 642 -10.89 -5.85 27.28
C HIS A 642 -11.11 -5.98 25.77
N PRO A 643 -11.95 -5.16 25.13
CA PRO A 643 -12.21 -5.24 23.68
C PRO A 643 -10.93 -5.13 22.83
N TYR A 644 -9.95 -4.33 23.22
CA TYR A 644 -8.67 -4.19 22.49
C TYR A 644 -7.77 -5.42 22.57
N GLY A 645 -8.03 -6.37 23.48
CA GLY A 645 -7.26 -7.60 23.64
C GLY A 645 -7.78 -8.78 22.83
N VAL A 646 -8.95 -8.67 22.23
CA VAL A 646 -9.61 -9.77 21.53
C VAL A 646 -9.81 -9.46 20.05
N THR A 647 -9.66 -10.48 19.23
CA THR A 647 -9.95 -10.45 17.81
C THR A 647 -10.86 -11.62 17.45
N ILE A 648 -11.46 -11.59 16.26
CA ILE A 648 -12.20 -12.72 15.74
C ILE A 648 -11.34 -14.00 15.83
N ASN A 649 -11.94 -15.06 16.34
CA ASN A 649 -11.34 -16.38 16.46
C ASN A 649 -12.32 -17.47 16.01
N GLU A 650 -11.87 -18.73 16.02
CA GLU A 650 -12.70 -19.85 15.53
C GLU A 650 -13.99 -20.01 16.34
N ALA A 651 -13.93 -19.80 17.65
CA ALA A 651 -15.10 -19.93 18.53
C ALA A 651 -16.13 -18.82 18.26
N SER A 652 -15.69 -17.55 18.20
CA SER A 652 -16.57 -16.42 17.93
C SER A 652 -17.14 -16.49 16.51
N ALA A 653 -16.33 -16.83 15.49
CA ALA A 653 -16.80 -16.98 14.12
C ALA A 653 -17.89 -18.06 13.96
N LYS A 654 -17.77 -19.18 14.70
CA LYS A 654 -18.79 -20.24 14.73
C LYS A 654 -20.05 -19.87 15.54
N ALA A 655 -19.89 -19.04 16.57
CA ALA A 655 -20.98 -18.63 17.45
C ALA A 655 -21.87 -17.56 16.82
N MET A 656 -21.34 -16.68 15.99
CA MET A 656 -22.11 -15.61 15.33
C MET A 656 -23.27 -16.15 14.49
N LYS A 657 -24.44 -15.57 14.66
CA LYS A 657 -25.63 -15.87 13.88
C LYS A 657 -26.05 -14.65 13.07
N ARG A 658 -26.83 -14.88 12.01
CA ARG A 658 -27.44 -13.81 11.21
C ARG A 658 -28.20 -12.78 12.08
N ASP A 659 -28.92 -13.24 13.09
CA ASP A 659 -29.68 -12.35 13.97
C ASP A 659 -28.77 -11.43 14.81
N ASP A 660 -27.55 -11.88 15.17
CA ASP A 660 -26.57 -11.05 15.84
C ASP A 660 -26.11 -9.89 14.93
N LEU A 661 -25.87 -10.20 13.65
CA LEU A 661 -25.53 -9.20 12.63
C LEU A 661 -26.67 -8.18 12.44
N LYS A 662 -27.91 -8.66 12.28
CA LYS A 662 -29.10 -7.81 12.15
C LYS A 662 -29.30 -6.92 13.38
N LYS A 663 -29.08 -7.48 14.56
CA LYS A 663 -29.18 -6.73 15.83
C LYS A 663 -28.09 -5.64 15.89
N TYR A 664 -26.83 -5.99 15.60
CA TYR A 664 -25.74 -5.02 15.56
C TYR A 664 -26.04 -3.89 14.57
N TYR A 665 -26.38 -4.25 13.32
CA TYR A 665 -26.76 -3.31 12.26
C TYR A 665 -27.93 -2.41 12.68
N SER A 666 -29.02 -2.99 13.15
CA SER A 666 -30.20 -2.21 13.58
C SER A 666 -29.97 -1.33 14.80
N THR A 667 -28.95 -1.61 15.61
CA THR A 667 -28.57 -0.79 16.78
C THR A 667 -27.67 0.38 16.38
N TYR A 668 -26.60 0.14 15.62
CA TYR A 668 -25.53 1.09 15.45
C TYR A 668 -25.51 1.81 14.11
N TYR A 669 -26.09 1.24 13.04
CA TYR A 669 -26.18 1.90 11.72
C TYR A 669 -27.39 2.84 11.69
N ARG A 670 -27.22 4.01 12.31
CA ARG A 670 -28.28 5.01 12.50
C ARG A 670 -27.83 6.40 12.07
N PRO A 671 -28.73 7.23 11.50
CA PRO A 671 -28.35 8.56 11.02
C PRO A 671 -27.82 9.48 12.13
N ASN A 672 -28.34 9.34 13.36
CA ASN A 672 -27.87 10.11 14.52
C ASN A 672 -26.59 9.54 15.17
N ASN A 673 -26.09 8.39 14.73
CA ASN A 673 -24.79 7.81 15.07
C ASN A 673 -23.76 7.97 13.94
N ALA A 674 -24.10 8.71 12.89
CA ALA A 674 -23.30 8.81 11.68
C ALA A 674 -23.05 10.26 11.26
N VAL A 675 -21.97 10.45 10.50
CA VAL A 675 -21.69 11.65 9.73
C VAL A 675 -21.33 11.23 8.32
N LEU A 676 -21.94 11.84 7.31
CA LEU A 676 -21.57 11.67 5.92
C LEU A 676 -20.55 12.74 5.52
N ILE A 677 -19.36 12.32 5.17
CA ILE A 677 -18.28 13.17 4.65
C ILE A 677 -18.27 13.02 3.14
N VAL A 678 -18.36 14.14 2.41
CA VAL A 678 -18.28 14.20 0.95
C VAL A 678 -17.12 15.09 0.56
N VAL A 679 -16.23 14.59 -0.26
CA VAL A 679 -15.11 15.38 -0.79
C VAL A 679 -15.03 15.20 -2.30
N GLY A 680 -14.89 16.28 -3.06
CA GLY A 680 -14.71 16.21 -4.50
C GLY A 680 -15.54 17.21 -5.29
N ASP A 681 -15.78 16.88 -6.57
CA ASP A 681 -16.53 17.72 -7.51
C ASP A 681 -18.06 17.62 -7.25
N ALA A 682 -18.47 18.17 -6.14
CA ALA A 682 -19.85 18.23 -5.69
C ALA A 682 -20.14 19.60 -5.06
N ASP A 683 -21.40 19.96 -4.99
CA ASP A 683 -21.90 21.21 -4.46
C ASP A 683 -23.03 20.93 -3.47
N LEU A 684 -22.98 21.50 -2.27
CA LEU A 684 -23.92 21.22 -1.19
C LEU A 684 -25.37 21.55 -1.59
N LYS A 685 -25.58 22.63 -2.35
CA LYS A 685 -26.90 23.07 -2.82
C LYS A 685 -27.56 22.03 -3.73
N THR A 686 -26.81 21.40 -4.61
CA THR A 686 -27.31 20.37 -5.55
C THR A 686 -27.32 18.98 -4.92
N LEU A 687 -26.41 18.68 -4.00
CA LEU A 687 -26.27 17.38 -3.38
C LEU A 687 -27.33 17.16 -2.26
N THR A 688 -27.61 18.18 -1.43
CA THR A 688 -28.54 18.04 -0.29
C THR A 688 -29.92 17.52 -0.70
N PRO A 689 -30.60 18.01 -1.76
CA PRO A 689 -31.89 17.44 -2.19
C PRO A 689 -31.79 15.97 -2.61
N LYS A 690 -30.67 15.56 -3.20
CA LYS A 690 -30.43 14.15 -3.59
C LYS A 690 -30.25 13.27 -2.36
N LEU A 691 -29.47 13.73 -1.37
CA LEU A 691 -29.29 13.05 -0.10
C LEU A 691 -30.60 12.95 0.68
N GLU A 692 -31.38 14.05 0.75
CA GLU A 692 -32.71 14.00 1.38
C GLU A 692 -33.61 12.96 0.71
N ALA A 693 -33.68 12.92 -0.62
CA ALA A 693 -34.50 11.95 -1.35
C ALA A 693 -34.11 10.50 -1.03
N LYS A 694 -32.83 10.23 -0.75
CA LYS A 694 -32.32 8.89 -0.48
C LYS A 694 -32.36 8.50 1.00
N PHE A 695 -32.15 9.43 1.94
CA PHE A 695 -31.94 9.12 3.35
C PHE A 695 -33.06 9.55 4.29
N LYS A 696 -34.05 10.37 3.87
CA LYS A 696 -35.13 10.89 4.74
C LYS A 696 -35.89 9.82 5.53
N ASP A 697 -36.01 8.62 4.97
CA ASP A 697 -36.74 7.51 5.57
C ASP A 697 -35.88 6.64 6.50
N TRP A 698 -34.59 6.86 6.56
CA TRP A 698 -33.67 6.21 7.49
C TRP A 698 -33.84 6.83 8.88
N LYS A 699 -34.39 6.06 9.81
CA LYS A 699 -34.88 6.59 11.09
C LYS A 699 -33.77 6.60 12.15
N PRO A 700 -33.62 7.68 12.93
CA PRO A 700 -32.78 7.71 14.12
C PRO A 700 -33.32 6.76 15.20
N SER A 701 -32.41 6.30 16.05
CA SER A 701 -32.71 5.48 17.24
C SER A 701 -31.74 5.81 18.35
N GLU A 702 -32.09 5.50 19.57
CA GLU A 702 -31.15 5.63 20.68
C GLU A 702 -29.95 4.69 20.50
N VAL A 703 -28.76 5.24 20.64
CA VAL A 703 -27.48 4.51 20.60
C VAL A 703 -26.78 4.77 21.93
N SER A 704 -26.58 3.70 22.70
CA SER A 704 -25.90 3.81 24.00
C SER A 704 -24.44 4.25 23.80
N PRO A 705 -23.94 5.16 24.63
CA PRO A 705 -22.53 5.54 24.60
C PRO A 705 -21.61 4.32 24.78
N MET A 706 -20.47 4.33 24.11
CA MET A 706 -19.45 3.33 24.29
C MET A 706 -18.90 3.41 25.74
N SER A 707 -18.77 2.24 26.38
CA SER A 707 -18.13 2.11 27.68
C SER A 707 -16.98 1.11 27.58
N LEU A 708 -15.78 1.55 27.85
CA LEU A 708 -14.60 0.71 27.86
C LEU A 708 -14.20 0.40 29.29
N PRO A 709 -13.80 -0.86 29.60
CA PRO A 709 -13.20 -1.18 30.87
C PRO A 709 -11.83 -0.52 31.01
N ASP A 710 -11.36 -0.35 32.23
CA ASP A 710 -10.01 0.14 32.50
C ASP A 710 -8.96 -0.81 31.90
N ALA A 711 -7.94 -0.23 31.30
CA ALA A 711 -6.85 -1.01 30.75
C ALA A 711 -6.01 -1.66 31.86
N PRO A 712 -5.60 -2.95 31.72
CA PRO A 712 -4.83 -3.65 32.75
C PRO A 712 -3.47 -3.00 32.98
N THR A 713 -2.98 -3.07 34.24
CA THR A 713 -1.61 -2.65 34.60
C THR A 713 -0.65 -3.83 34.60
N ARG A 714 0.62 -3.57 34.35
CA ARG A 714 1.70 -4.57 34.39
C ARG A 714 2.71 -4.17 35.44
N ASP A 715 3.18 -5.14 36.23
CA ASP A 715 4.11 -4.90 37.33
C ASP A 715 5.57 -5.06 36.89
N LYS A 716 5.85 -5.90 35.89
CA LYS A 716 7.21 -6.18 35.41
C LYS A 716 7.24 -6.44 33.90
N ALA A 717 8.42 -6.23 33.31
CA ALA A 717 8.67 -6.64 31.94
C ALA A 717 8.76 -8.16 31.81
N MET A 718 8.23 -8.68 30.68
CA MET A 718 8.20 -10.11 30.39
C MET A 718 8.41 -10.37 28.90
N ILE A 719 9.10 -11.48 28.61
CA ILE A 719 9.26 -11.99 27.25
C ILE A 719 8.19 -13.05 26.98
N TYR A 720 7.52 -12.92 25.85
CA TYR A 720 6.53 -13.87 25.31
C TYR A 720 7.04 -14.41 24.00
N VAL A 721 7.17 -15.72 23.87
CA VAL A 721 7.70 -16.37 22.67
C VAL A 721 6.62 -17.22 22.03
N VAL A 722 6.39 -16.98 20.74
CA VAL A 722 5.59 -17.85 19.87
C VAL A 722 6.54 -18.57 18.92
N ASP A 723 6.50 -19.90 18.95
CA ASP A 723 7.38 -20.73 18.14
C ASP A 723 6.96 -20.73 16.66
N LYS A 724 7.89 -20.37 15.78
CA LYS A 724 7.77 -20.49 14.33
C LYS A 724 9.00 -21.22 13.79
N PRO A 725 9.00 -22.56 13.78
CA PRO A 725 10.16 -23.34 13.41
C PRO A 725 10.73 -22.97 12.03
N GLY A 726 12.04 -22.79 11.96
CA GLY A 726 12.75 -22.48 10.72
C GLY A 726 12.51 -21.07 10.16
N ALA A 727 11.93 -20.17 10.93
CA ALA A 727 11.77 -18.78 10.51
C ALA A 727 13.13 -18.10 10.25
N ALA A 728 13.30 -17.51 9.09
CA ALA A 728 14.52 -16.76 8.71
C ALA A 728 14.68 -15.46 9.50
N GLN A 729 13.58 -14.94 10.03
CA GLN A 729 13.55 -13.75 10.89
C GLN A 729 12.69 -13.98 12.12
N SER A 730 13.02 -13.28 13.20
CA SER A 730 12.17 -13.08 14.36
C SER A 730 11.40 -11.77 14.20
N VAL A 731 10.08 -11.79 14.39
CA VAL A 731 9.28 -10.58 14.53
C VAL A 731 9.23 -10.23 16.01
N ILE A 732 9.77 -9.05 16.35
CA ILE A 732 9.80 -8.51 17.71
C ILE A 732 8.79 -7.38 17.80
N THR A 733 7.93 -7.39 18.82
CA THR A 733 7.04 -6.28 19.19
C THR A 733 7.17 -6.02 20.67
N ILE A 734 7.62 -4.81 21.01
CA ILE A 734 7.90 -4.38 22.39
C ILE A 734 7.01 -3.20 22.71
N GLY A 735 6.35 -3.20 23.85
CA GLY A 735 5.62 -2.00 24.27
C GLY A 735 4.71 -2.22 25.47
N GLN A 736 3.76 -1.31 25.60
CA GLN A 736 2.85 -1.22 26.74
C GLN A 736 1.57 -0.47 26.36
N ILE A 737 0.64 -0.38 27.27
CA ILE A 737 -0.54 0.48 27.12
C ILE A 737 -0.07 1.95 27.19
N GLY A 738 -0.53 2.74 26.21
CA GLY A 738 -0.23 4.16 26.08
C GLY A 738 -1.36 5.05 26.61
N VAL A 739 -1.92 5.91 25.76
CA VAL A 739 -2.92 6.91 26.16
C VAL A 739 -4.08 6.97 25.16
N GLU A 740 -5.18 7.59 25.57
CA GLU A 740 -6.30 7.93 24.71
C GLU A 740 -5.99 9.08 23.75
N ARG A 741 -6.76 9.19 22.66
CA ARG A 741 -6.59 10.20 21.61
C ARG A 741 -6.75 11.64 22.13
N ASN A 742 -7.65 11.85 23.07
CA ASN A 742 -7.95 13.18 23.62
C ASN A 742 -7.04 13.59 24.77
N SER A 743 -5.96 12.84 25.02
CA SER A 743 -4.94 13.20 26.02
C SER A 743 -4.32 14.56 25.74
N PRO A 744 -4.12 15.41 26.77
CA PRO A 744 -3.35 16.65 26.63
C PRO A 744 -1.89 16.39 26.24
N ASP A 745 -1.38 15.17 26.47
CA ASP A 745 -0.03 14.74 26.10
C ASP A 745 0.09 14.29 24.63
N TYR A 746 -0.99 14.39 23.83
CA TYR A 746 -1.00 13.94 22.44
C TYR A 746 0.14 14.54 21.60
N PHE A 747 0.27 15.86 21.56
CA PHE A 747 1.31 16.53 20.76
C PHE A 747 2.72 16.29 21.30
N PRO A 748 2.99 16.36 22.61
CA PRO A 748 4.28 15.92 23.16
C PRO A 748 4.66 14.49 22.79
N LEU A 749 3.70 13.54 22.81
CA LEU A 749 3.91 12.15 22.41
C LEU A 749 4.16 12.00 20.90
N GLN A 750 3.47 12.75 20.06
CA GLN A 750 3.74 12.76 18.62
C GLN A 750 5.17 13.21 18.31
N VAL A 751 5.62 14.30 18.93
CA VAL A 751 6.98 14.82 18.75
C VAL A 751 8.01 13.83 19.31
N MET A 752 7.81 13.33 20.51
CA MET A 752 8.67 12.33 21.13
C MET A 752 8.81 11.07 20.26
N ASN A 753 7.69 10.55 19.73
CA ASN A 753 7.71 9.35 18.91
C ASN A 753 8.30 9.60 17.52
N SER A 754 8.20 10.81 16.97
CA SER A 754 8.89 11.19 15.74
C SER A 754 10.41 11.04 15.91
N ILE A 755 10.95 11.43 17.04
CA ILE A 755 12.37 11.25 17.39
C ILE A 755 12.69 9.76 17.57
N LEU A 756 11.83 9.04 18.30
CA LEU A 756 12.10 7.66 18.72
C LEU A 756 12.02 6.65 17.58
N GLY A 757 10.90 6.64 16.80
CA GLY A 757 10.67 5.54 15.86
C GLY A 757 9.64 5.75 14.76
N SER A 758 9.05 6.94 14.51
CA SER A 758 8.04 7.09 13.46
C SER A 758 8.60 7.53 12.11
N SER A 759 9.82 8.05 12.04
CA SER A 759 10.48 8.47 10.81
C SER A 759 11.58 7.48 10.39
N PHE A 760 12.03 7.57 9.15
CA PHE A 760 13.18 6.79 8.68
C PHE A 760 14.44 7.16 9.49
N THR A 761 14.62 8.46 9.77
CA THR A 761 15.76 9.01 10.52
C THR A 761 15.62 8.90 12.03
N SER A 762 14.58 8.21 12.52
CA SER A 762 14.36 8.02 13.96
C SER A 762 15.41 7.13 14.61
N ARG A 763 15.62 7.31 15.93
CA ARG A 763 16.68 6.63 16.69
C ARG A 763 16.63 5.10 16.53
N ILE A 764 15.45 4.48 16.67
CA ILE A 764 15.30 3.03 16.55
C ILE A 764 15.68 2.54 15.15
N ASN A 765 15.24 3.22 14.11
CA ASN A 765 15.52 2.81 12.74
C ASN A 765 17.01 3.02 12.39
N MET A 766 17.58 4.17 12.75
CA MET A 766 19.00 4.46 12.53
C MET A 766 19.89 3.45 13.26
N ASN A 767 19.52 3.04 14.47
CA ASN A 767 20.27 2.04 15.24
C ASN A 767 20.17 0.64 14.57
N LEU A 768 18.95 0.07 14.48
CA LEU A 768 18.80 -1.33 14.08
C LEU A 768 19.02 -1.57 12.58
N ARG A 769 18.62 -0.62 11.72
CA ARG A 769 18.78 -0.74 10.27
C ARG A 769 20.13 -0.20 9.81
N GLU A 770 20.41 1.08 10.04
CA GLU A 770 21.55 1.76 9.42
C GLU A 770 22.87 1.45 10.12
N ASP A 771 22.90 1.44 11.46
CA ASP A 771 24.14 1.18 12.21
C ASP A 771 24.46 -0.32 12.36
N LYS A 772 23.42 -1.16 12.54
CA LYS A 772 23.58 -2.60 12.85
C LYS A 772 23.27 -3.54 11.70
N GLY A 773 22.47 -3.13 10.71
CA GLY A 773 22.05 -4.01 9.63
C GLY A 773 21.21 -5.22 10.09
N TYR A 774 20.55 -5.14 11.24
CA TYR A 774 19.80 -6.25 11.83
C TYR A 774 18.43 -6.46 11.18
N THR A 775 17.89 -5.41 10.57
CA THR A 775 16.54 -5.37 10.01
C THR A 775 16.50 -4.58 8.71
N TYR A 776 15.45 -4.78 7.91
CA TYR A 776 15.06 -3.88 6.82
C TYR A 776 14.43 -2.59 7.32
N GLY A 777 13.81 -2.59 8.51
CA GLY A 777 13.26 -1.40 9.15
C GLY A 777 12.73 -1.68 10.54
N ALA A 778 12.87 -0.68 11.42
CA ALA A 778 12.35 -0.70 12.77
C ALA A 778 11.55 0.57 13.05
N ARG A 779 10.42 0.44 13.75
CA ARG A 779 9.49 1.56 13.98
C ARG A 779 8.94 1.54 15.38
N SER A 780 8.45 2.72 15.84
CA SER A 780 7.57 2.81 17.02
C SER A 780 6.37 3.70 16.74
N GLY A 781 5.30 3.51 17.53
CA GLY A 781 4.07 4.29 17.40
C GLY A 781 3.14 4.17 18.58
N PHE A 782 2.30 5.16 18.76
CA PHE A 782 1.12 5.14 19.62
C PHE A 782 -0.13 4.95 18.77
N SER A 783 -0.92 3.94 19.07
CA SER A 783 -2.26 3.79 18.50
C SER A 783 -3.25 4.55 19.37
N PHE A 784 -3.51 5.81 19.00
CA PHE A 784 -4.46 6.64 19.74
C PHE A 784 -5.89 6.22 19.42
N ARG A 785 -6.67 5.92 20.46
CA ARG A 785 -8.05 5.44 20.39
C ARG A 785 -8.92 6.23 21.39
N HIS A 786 -10.23 5.90 21.48
CA HIS A 786 -11.09 6.45 22.55
C HIS A 786 -10.61 6.04 23.93
N GLY A 787 -10.23 4.77 24.12
CA GLY A 787 -9.52 4.32 25.29
C GLY A 787 -8.01 4.40 25.16
N ALA A 788 -7.29 4.07 26.21
CA ALA A 788 -5.82 4.02 26.19
C ALA A 788 -5.33 2.94 25.20
N GLY A 789 -4.93 3.36 24.01
CA GLY A 789 -4.37 2.52 22.98
C GLY A 789 -2.91 2.13 23.27
N PRO A 790 -2.32 1.14 22.55
CA PRO A 790 -0.97 0.68 22.83
C PRO A 790 0.11 1.61 22.27
N PHE A 791 1.25 1.66 22.96
CA PHE A 791 2.54 2.03 22.37
C PHE A 791 3.25 0.75 21.95
N SER A 792 3.78 0.70 20.75
CA SER A 792 4.59 -0.42 20.26
C SER A 792 5.84 0.05 19.55
N ALA A 793 6.94 -0.72 19.70
CA ALA A 793 8.14 -0.65 18.89
C ALA A 793 8.36 -2.04 18.27
N SER A 794 8.62 -2.12 16.95
CA SER A 794 8.66 -3.41 16.28
C SER A 794 9.66 -3.45 15.12
N ALA A 795 10.18 -4.66 14.85
CA ALA A 795 11.00 -4.99 13.69
C ALA A 795 10.95 -6.48 13.37
N GLY A 796 11.11 -6.81 12.07
CA GLY A 796 11.53 -8.14 11.63
C GLY A 796 13.05 -8.18 11.58
N VAL A 797 13.69 -8.97 12.43
CA VAL A 797 15.16 -9.03 12.55
C VAL A 797 15.71 -10.40 12.17
N GLN A 798 16.94 -10.48 11.74
CA GLN A 798 17.59 -11.78 11.53
C GLN A 798 17.51 -12.64 12.79
N THR A 799 17.13 -13.90 12.64
CA THR A 799 16.95 -14.82 13.78
C THR A 799 18.19 -14.89 14.68
N ALA A 800 19.38 -14.84 14.10
CA ALA A 800 20.66 -14.93 14.84
C ALA A 800 20.94 -13.74 15.77
N VAL A 801 20.34 -12.57 15.52
CA VAL A 801 20.56 -11.33 16.31
C VAL A 801 19.32 -10.89 17.10
N THR A 802 18.42 -11.84 17.37
CA THR A 802 17.17 -11.56 18.10
C THR A 802 17.43 -10.99 19.49
N LYS A 803 18.37 -11.58 20.25
CA LYS A 803 18.77 -11.09 21.58
C LYS A 803 19.30 -9.66 21.50
N GLU A 804 20.28 -9.44 20.63
CA GLU A 804 20.93 -8.14 20.42
C GLU A 804 19.91 -7.07 20.02
N SER A 805 18.95 -7.43 19.17
CA SER A 805 17.89 -6.52 18.74
C SER A 805 16.96 -6.11 19.89
N VAL A 806 16.58 -7.06 20.77
CA VAL A 806 15.81 -6.74 21.98
C VAL A 806 16.60 -5.76 22.87
N MET A 807 17.89 -5.98 23.02
CA MET A 807 18.75 -5.11 23.85
C MET A 807 18.88 -3.70 23.24
N GLU A 808 19.01 -3.57 21.92
CA GLU A 808 19.05 -2.27 21.25
C GLU A 808 17.72 -1.52 21.34
N PHE A 809 16.57 -2.20 21.21
CA PHE A 809 15.27 -1.59 21.49
C PHE A 809 15.20 -1.03 22.91
N LEU A 810 15.57 -1.83 23.92
CA LEU A 810 15.56 -1.41 25.31
C LEU A 810 16.50 -0.24 25.59
N LYS A 811 17.66 -0.21 24.91
CA LYS A 811 18.63 0.90 24.97
C LYS A 811 18.00 2.20 24.44
N GLU A 812 17.35 2.19 23.29
CA GLU A 812 16.71 3.39 22.75
C GLU A 812 15.53 3.86 23.61
N LEU A 813 14.72 2.93 24.14
CA LEU A 813 13.62 3.25 25.05
C LEU A 813 14.11 3.83 26.39
N ARG A 814 15.25 3.40 26.92
CA ARG A 814 15.89 4.01 28.10
C ARG A 814 16.57 5.31 27.73
N GLY A 815 17.25 5.33 26.59
CA GLY A 815 17.98 6.48 26.09
C GLY A 815 17.13 7.75 26.04
N ILE A 816 15.97 7.69 25.40
CA ILE A 816 15.10 8.86 25.23
C ILE A 816 14.54 9.38 26.56
N ARG A 817 14.54 8.56 27.62
CA ARG A 817 14.12 8.97 28.97
C ARG A 817 15.17 9.77 29.74
N GLY A 818 16.38 9.92 29.21
CA GLY A 818 17.44 10.72 29.84
C GLY A 818 18.83 10.14 29.79
N GLU A 819 19.03 8.83 29.52
CA GLU A 819 20.37 8.26 29.32
C GLU A 819 21.05 8.80 28.05
N ILE A 820 20.25 9.07 27.00
CA ILE A 820 20.65 9.74 25.76
C ILE A 820 19.63 10.87 25.53
N PRO A 821 19.78 12.03 26.18
CA PRO A 821 18.78 13.09 26.17
C PRO A 821 18.54 13.63 24.76
N VAL A 822 17.30 14.05 24.52
CA VAL A 822 16.93 14.71 23.26
C VAL A 822 17.63 16.05 23.18
N THR A 823 18.29 16.33 22.06
CA THR A 823 18.94 17.61 21.80
C THR A 823 17.96 18.65 21.29
N PRO A 824 18.23 19.97 21.47
CA PRO A 824 17.41 21.02 20.86
C PRO A 824 17.29 20.88 19.34
N ALA A 825 18.35 20.43 18.67
CA ALA A 825 18.38 20.21 17.23
C ALA A 825 17.44 19.07 16.81
N GLU A 826 17.44 17.92 17.51
CA GLU A 826 16.51 16.82 17.26
C GLU A 826 15.04 17.24 17.48
N LEU A 827 14.79 18.00 18.54
CA LEU A 827 13.46 18.52 18.81
C LEU A 827 12.99 19.41 17.65
N GLU A 828 13.77 20.40 17.26
CA GLU A 828 13.39 21.36 16.21
C GLU A 828 13.21 20.66 14.86
N TYR A 829 14.14 19.78 14.48
CA TYR A 829 14.04 18.93 13.30
C TYR A 829 12.70 18.22 13.22
N ASN A 830 12.32 17.49 14.27
CA ASN A 830 11.09 16.69 14.26
C ASN A 830 9.82 17.55 14.31
N LYS A 831 9.83 18.68 14.99
CA LYS A 831 8.73 19.67 14.97
C LYS A 831 8.52 20.20 13.56
N GLN A 832 9.59 20.65 12.90
CA GLN A 832 9.51 21.18 11.53
C GLN A 832 9.05 20.12 10.53
N SER A 833 9.56 18.90 10.65
CA SER A 833 9.13 17.77 9.83
C SER A 833 7.62 17.52 9.95
N LEU A 834 7.08 17.46 11.16
CA LEU A 834 5.65 17.27 11.41
C LEU A 834 4.79 18.42 10.84
N ILE A 835 5.20 19.67 11.08
CA ILE A 835 4.43 20.84 10.62
C ILE A 835 4.41 20.92 9.09
N ARG A 836 5.56 20.77 8.46
CA ARG A 836 5.71 20.91 7.00
C ARG A 836 5.08 19.75 6.23
N SER A 837 4.91 18.58 6.85
CA SER A 837 4.24 17.43 6.22
C SER A 837 2.70 17.55 6.18
N LEU A 838 2.10 18.46 6.96
CA LEU A 838 0.64 18.57 7.05
C LEU A 838 -0.07 18.86 5.71
N PRO A 839 0.38 19.78 4.84
CA PRO A 839 -0.31 20.06 3.58
C PRO A 839 -0.50 18.84 2.70
N ARG A 840 0.48 17.94 2.65
CA ARG A 840 0.43 16.69 1.86
C ARG A 840 -0.71 15.76 2.30
N SER A 841 -1.15 15.82 3.55
CA SER A 841 -2.28 15.01 4.03
C SER A 841 -3.66 15.51 3.58
N PHE A 842 -3.68 16.56 2.74
CA PHE A 842 -4.88 17.16 2.13
C PHE A 842 -4.79 17.20 0.59
N GLU A 843 -3.97 16.36 -0.03
CA GLU A 843 -3.76 16.32 -1.47
C GLU A 843 -4.92 15.64 -2.22
N THR A 844 -5.38 14.47 -1.76
CA THR A 844 -6.41 13.69 -2.43
C THR A 844 -7.75 13.76 -1.70
N VAL A 845 -8.84 13.49 -2.43
CA VAL A 845 -10.21 13.49 -1.83
C VAL A 845 -10.31 12.49 -0.67
N ASP A 846 -9.61 11.36 -0.74
CA ASP A 846 -9.61 10.35 0.32
C ASP A 846 -8.77 10.76 1.53
N GLN A 847 -7.64 11.43 1.32
CA GLN A 847 -6.84 11.96 2.43
C GLN A 847 -7.64 13.01 3.20
N ILE A 848 -8.29 13.95 2.50
CA ILE A 848 -9.16 14.96 3.12
C ILE A 848 -10.30 14.28 3.89
N ALA A 849 -11.00 13.32 3.27
CA ALA A 849 -12.08 12.58 3.91
C ALA A 849 -11.58 11.83 5.17
N GLY A 850 -10.37 11.26 5.12
CA GLY A 850 -9.74 10.59 6.26
C GLY A 850 -9.42 11.54 7.41
N GLN A 851 -8.90 12.75 7.12
CA GLN A 851 -8.65 13.77 8.15
C GLN A 851 -9.96 14.23 8.82
N LEU A 852 -11.01 14.43 8.02
CA LEU A 852 -12.33 14.79 8.54
C LEU A 852 -12.97 13.64 9.34
N ALA A 853 -12.78 12.39 8.93
CA ALA A 853 -13.24 11.23 9.69
C ALA A 853 -12.60 11.17 11.08
N ASN A 854 -11.28 11.43 11.19
CA ASN A 854 -10.61 11.54 12.50
C ASN A 854 -11.23 12.66 13.36
N SER A 855 -11.58 13.79 12.74
CA SER A 855 -12.24 14.89 13.46
C SER A 855 -13.63 14.48 13.99
N VAL A 856 -14.38 13.71 13.19
CA VAL A 856 -15.70 13.17 13.58
C VAL A 856 -15.58 12.14 14.70
N ILE A 857 -14.66 11.17 14.54
CA ILE A 857 -14.47 10.05 15.47
C ILE A 857 -14.07 10.57 16.85
N TYR A 858 -13.10 11.46 16.91
CA TYR A 858 -12.50 11.93 18.19
C TYR A 858 -13.02 13.29 18.62
N ASN A 859 -14.07 13.83 18.00
CA ASN A 859 -14.66 15.14 18.31
C ASN A 859 -13.61 16.26 18.36
N LEU A 860 -12.71 16.32 17.36
CA LEU A 860 -11.66 17.32 17.31
C LEU A 860 -12.25 18.71 17.01
N PRO A 861 -11.66 19.80 17.56
CA PRO A 861 -12.11 21.16 17.28
C PRO A 861 -12.06 21.48 15.77
N GLU A 862 -12.94 22.34 15.28
CA GLU A 862 -12.94 22.77 13.88
C GLU A 862 -11.62 23.45 13.46
N THR A 863 -10.94 24.10 14.40
CA THR A 863 -9.66 24.77 14.19
C THR A 863 -8.47 23.81 14.27
N TYR A 864 -8.69 22.50 14.50
CA TYR A 864 -7.64 21.55 14.83
C TYR A 864 -6.45 21.59 13.86
N PHE A 865 -6.71 21.58 12.56
CA PHE A 865 -5.66 21.59 11.54
C PHE A 865 -5.01 22.97 11.37
N ASN A 866 -5.77 24.06 11.56
CA ASN A 866 -5.23 25.43 11.56
C ASN A 866 -4.32 25.68 12.78
N ASP A 867 -4.63 25.07 13.93
CA ASP A 867 -3.87 25.20 15.18
C ASP A 867 -2.72 24.19 15.28
N PHE A 868 -2.64 23.23 14.36
CA PHE A 868 -1.68 22.10 14.41
C PHE A 868 -0.23 22.59 14.57
N ALA A 869 0.20 23.52 13.71
CA ALA A 869 1.55 24.07 13.76
C ALA A 869 1.85 24.79 15.09
N VAL A 870 0.87 25.53 15.62
CA VAL A 870 1.00 26.23 16.90
C VAL A 870 1.19 25.21 18.04
N ARG A 871 0.37 24.15 18.07
CA ARG A 871 0.43 23.11 19.10
C ARG A 871 1.73 22.31 19.05
N VAL A 872 2.20 21.95 17.85
CA VAL A 872 3.49 21.26 17.69
C VAL A 872 4.65 22.17 18.11
N ASN A 873 4.64 23.46 17.71
CA ASN A 873 5.68 24.42 18.09
C ASN A 873 5.72 24.69 19.60
N ALA A 874 4.62 24.55 20.30
CA ALA A 874 4.55 24.73 21.74
C ALA A 874 5.25 23.62 22.54
N VAL A 875 5.52 22.45 21.93
CA VAL A 875 6.18 21.32 22.60
C VAL A 875 7.63 21.67 22.95
N THR A 876 8.01 21.51 24.21
CA THR A 876 9.35 21.79 24.74
C THR A 876 10.17 20.53 24.97
N LEU A 877 11.48 20.66 25.21
CA LEU A 877 12.33 19.55 25.63
C LEU A 877 11.85 18.94 26.96
N GLU A 878 11.36 19.79 27.87
CA GLU A 878 10.81 19.35 29.13
C GLU A 878 9.56 18.48 28.94
N ASP A 879 8.68 18.87 28.01
CA ASP A 879 7.51 18.07 27.64
C ASP A 879 7.89 16.70 27.06
N VAL A 880 8.86 16.67 26.14
CA VAL A 880 9.36 15.40 25.56
C VAL A 880 9.93 14.50 26.66
N ASN A 881 10.78 15.03 27.53
CA ASN A 881 11.35 14.27 28.65
C ASN A 881 10.26 13.80 29.62
N ARG A 882 9.30 14.65 29.94
CA ARG A 882 8.17 14.33 30.83
C ARG A 882 7.34 13.17 30.27
N VAL A 883 6.93 13.23 29.01
CA VAL A 883 6.10 12.18 28.40
C VAL A 883 6.89 10.90 28.16
N ALA A 884 8.18 10.98 27.82
CA ALA A 884 9.05 9.81 27.70
C ALA A 884 9.15 9.07 29.05
N ASN A 885 9.37 9.79 30.15
CA ASN A 885 9.43 9.19 31.48
C ASN A 885 8.08 8.67 31.99
N LYS A 886 6.98 9.34 31.64
CA LYS A 886 5.64 8.96 32.07
C LYS A 886 5.12 7.72 31.32
N TYR A 887 5.33 7.65 30.00
CA TYR A 887 4.67 6.68 29.12
C TYR A 887 5.60 5.61 28.53
N LEU A 888 6.91 5.69 28.73
CA LEU A 888 7.83 4.60 28.40
C LEU A 888 8.41 4.05 29.69
N THR A 889 7.96 2.87 30.11
CA THR A 889 8.40 2.21 31.35
C THR A 889 9.11 0.89 31.02
N PRO A 890 10.42 0.91 30.70
CA PRO A 890 11.16 -0.26 30.23
C PRO A 890 11.06 -1.49 31.14
N ASP A 891 10.85 -1.27 32.44
CA ASP A 891 10.73 -2.35 33.43
C ASP A 891 9.33 -3.01 33.46
N LYS A 892 8.36 -2.50 32.66
CA LYS A 892 6.98 -3.01 32.62
C LYS A 892 6.52 -3.41 31.19
N LEU A 893 7.45 -3.55 30.25
CA LEU A 893 7.14 -3.83 28.86
C LEU A 893 6.67 -5.28 28.63
N ALA A 894 5.75 -5.46 27.69
CA ALA A 894 5.55 -6.73 27.01
C ALA A 894 6.51 -6.84 25.83
N ILE A 895 7.26 -7.92 25.75
CA ILE A 895 8.20 -8.21 24.66
C ILE A 895 7.71 -9.48 23.98
N VAL A 896 7.00 -9.34 22.85
CA VAL A 896 6.47 -10.47 22.08
C VAL A 896 7.43 -10.78 20.95
N ILE A 897 7.82 -12.03 20.83
CA ILE A 897 8.76 -12.51 19.81
C ILE A 897 8.15 -13.72 19.10
N VAL A 898 7.98 -13.63 17.79
CA VAL A 898 7.55 -14.73 16.92
C VAL A 898 8.76 -15.16 16.09
N GLY A 899 9.30 -16.35 16.33
CA GLY A 899 10.52 -16.81 15.65
C GLY A 899 10.84 -18.27 15.95
N ASP A 900 11.96 -18.75 15.39
CA ASP A 900 12.42 -20.13 15.64
C ASP A 900 12.94 -20.27 17.06
N ARG A 901 12.07 -20.78 17.95
CA ARG A 901 12.34 -20.94 19.38
C ARG A 901 13.66 -21.67 19.63
N LYS A 902 13.92 -22.76 18.89
CA LYS A 902 15.13 -23.58 19.07
C LYS A 902 16.39 -22.74 18.91
N THR A 903 16.37 -21.78 17.99
CA THR A 903 17.51 -20.90 17.69
C THR A 903 17.61 -19.72 18.67
N ILE A 904 16.47 -19.07 19.01
CA ILE A 904 16.52 -17.81 19.77
C ILE A 904 16.50 -17.97 21.28
N GLU A 905 15.91 -19.03 21.82
CA GLU A 905 15.71 -19.22 23.27
C GLU A 905 17.02 -19.17 24.08
N PRO A 906 18.14 -19.80 23.63
CA PRO A 906 19.38 -19.73 24.39
C PRO A 906 19.90 -18.30 24.58
N GLY A 907 19.78 -17.46 23.56
CA GLY A 907 20.13 -16.03 23.62
C GLY A 907 19.22 -15.25 24.54
N LEU A 908 17.91 -15.44 24.42
CA LEU A 908 16.91 -14.73 25.22
C LEU A 908 17.07 -15.00 26.72
N LYS A 909 17.40 -16.24 27.11
CA LYS A 909 17.67 -16.61 28.51
C LYS A 909 18.87 -15.87 29.13
N GLN A 910 19.76 -15.31 28.33
CA GLN A 910 20.92 -14.55 28.78
C GLN A 910 20.63 -13.05 28.97
N ILE A 911 19.42 -12.57 28.62
CA ILE A 911 19.08 -11.16 28.85
C ILE A 911 18.88 -10.94 30.35
N GLU A 912 19.74 -10.11 30.93
CA GLU A 912 19.72 -9.82 32.38
C GLU A 912 18.38 -9.22 32.80
N GLY A 913 17.80 -9.68 33.87
CA GLY A 913 16.49 -9.24 34.42
C GLY A 913 15.27 -9.76 33.65
N LEU A 914 15.43 -10.32 32.44
CA LEU A 914 14.32 -10.77 31.56
C LEU A 914 14.40 -12.29 31.27
N GLY A 915 15.58 -12.86 31.18
CA GLY A 915 15.78 -14.25 30.78
C GLY A 915 15.10 -15.32 31.63
N SER A 916 14.81 -15.01 32.90
CA SER A 916 14.03 -15.86 33.81
C SER A 916 12.51 -15.67 33.70
N SER A 917 12.03 -14.69 32.91
CA SER A 917 10.62 -14.27 32.77
C SER A 917 10.08 -14.53 31.35
N ILE A 918 10.40 -15.72 30.80
CA ILE A 918 9.93 -16.12 29.45
C ILE A 918 8.67 -16.97 29.59
N VAL A 919 7.63 -16.58 28.86
CA VAL A 919 6.36 -17.29 28.69
C VAL A 919 6.22 -17.77 27.26
N TYR A 920 5.84 -19.03 27.08
CA TYR A 920 5.61 -19.59 25.76
C TYR A 920 4.11 -19.57 25.43
N LEU A 921 3.78 -19.07 24.25
CA LEU A 921 2.40 -18.89 23.80
C LEU A 921 2.18 -19.57 22.45
N ASP A 922 0.94 -19.95 22.19
CA ASP A 922 0.50 -20.34 20.84
C ASP A 922 0.24 -19.10 19.97
N ALA A 923 -0.09 -19.30 18.69
CA ALA A 923 -0.37 -18.23 17.73
C ALA A 923 -1.63 -17.38 18.07
N GLU A 924 -2.43 -17.81 19.02
CA GLU A 924 -3.61 -17.10 19.52
C GLU A 924 -3.32 -16.42 20.88
N GLY A 925 -2.11 -16.56 21.42
CA GLY A 925 -1.68 -15.97 22.68
C GLY A 925 -2.06 -16.79 23.91
N ASN A 926 -2.45 -18.07 23.78
CA ASN A 926 -2.70 -18.93 24.94
C ASN A 926 -1.38 -19.52 25.45
N PRO A 927 -1.19 -19.61 26.79
CA PRO A 927 -0.01 -20.26 27.36
C PRO A 927 0.10 -21.74 26.94
N ILE A 928 1.30 -22.12 26.49
CA ILE A 928 1.65 -23.52 26.25
C ILE A 928 2.62 -24.00 27.32
N ARG A 929 2.46 -25.25 27.76
CA ARG A 929 3.31 -25.86 28.79
C ARG A 929 4.68 -26.26 28.27
#